data_edce7fec8db6c5d6abf9beab2ac2a7fc
#
_entry.id   edce7fec8db6c5d6abf9beab2ac2a7fc
#
_cell.length_a   1.000
_cell.length_b   1.000
_cell.length_c   1.000
_cell.angle_alpha   90.00
_cell.angle_beta   90.00
_cell.angle_gamma   90.00
#
_symmetry.space_group_name_H-M   'P 1'
#
loop_
_entity.id
_entity.type
_entity.pdbx_description
1 polymer ?
#
loop_
_entity_poly.entity_id
_entity_poly.type
_entity_poly.pdbx_seq_one_letter_code
_entity_poly.pdbx_strand_id
1 'polypeptide(L)'
;TFMMNFKQHHTVLLEFFDAIDGAVKHIDHLEENILNKGKQGVIEAINQIESSISYFVDESDYKISTKFDGAPAIVAGIDTNNKFFVASKSAFAKNPKINYTEEDIATNHGTGGLADKLKLALRYLPSLNLKGIYQMDYMFDPQMKTFETPETIDGVKNENKFLTFTPNTIKYAVTENSPYGDQIAKSKIGVAVHIEYMVRNGILKVKKYTSSPDEFTSSNTVFVFNVLANKPKNSKSSFSKLLLKDVKVKKKQVLKLADKVDFSALDDYTSTLKSYINSEIRSGRFLQDTSMSTEEYVNYISNRFTKELEKLKSEKGKAKKTEQMKVTLKALQKLKPSIKNAFEITKIIANLKNNLIKIFNEITKNDLLGTYLEESSNNWQTTAPEGFALSKVTAAGAEITKLVDREEFSRANFGTGKPSTPENQESYINNPPVFNKGEGTRLQTHPTGSKKIGAFNEMYEMLNEFEEAEDLTKTVVIYPGRFHPFHKGHASVYNKLKQQFPTADIFISTSGKTNDDNSPFEFEEKKKMIQSAGIDPSFVEMTKNPYLANEITERYDLDKTKVIFAVSEKDMEGDKPRFKFGLKKDGTPSYFQPYDKSKKITSGSKHGYITTLPTMDFSILGKDIRSASQIRELYKSLDEQERKDLIQDLYGSMDEEVKRIFDNKLV
;
A
#
# COMPACT_ATOMS: atom_id res chain seq x y z
N THR A 1 -52.39 -30.34 5.99
CA THR A 1 -51.66 -29.14 6.45
C THR A 1 -51.03 -29.44 7.78
N PHE A 2 -49.82 -29.96 7.81
CA PHE A 2 -49.08 -30.20 9.05
C PHE A 2 -48.48 -28.83 9.46
N MET A 3 -48.98 -28.24 10.54
CA MET A 3 -48.27 -27.19 11.26
C MET A 3 -47.07 -27.81 11.97
N MET A 4 -45.90 -27.66 11.42
CA MET A 4 -44.67 -27.89 12.17
C MET A 4 -44.55 -26.85 13.28
N ASN A 5 -44.30 -27.30 14.51
CA ASN A 5 -44.14 -26.38 15.66
C ASN A 5 -42.76 -25.71 15.57
N PHE A 6 -42.55 -24.64 16.32
CA PHE A 6 -41.31 -23.85 16.36
C PHE A 6 -40.04 -24.71 16.50
N LYS A 7 -40.08 -25.78 17.29
CA LYS A 7 -38.97 -26.72 17.48
C LYS A 7 -38.64 -27.47 16.18
N GLN A 8 -39.66 -27.90 15.44
CA GLN A 8 -39.47 -28.59 14.16
C GLN A 8 -38.97 -27.66 13.07
N HIS A 9 -39.44 -26.40 13.03
CA HIS A 9 -38.92 -25.37 12.15
C HIS A 9 -37.46 -25.05 12.47
N HIS A 10 -37.12 -24.93 13.74
CA HIS A 10 -35.75 -24.67 14.20
C HIS A 10 -34.85 -25.89 13.89
N THR A 11 -35.36 -27.13 13.99
CA THR A 11 -34.61 -28.35 13.65
C THR A 11 -34.36 -28.43 12.15
N VAL A 12 -35.34 -28.12 11.32
CA VAL A 12 -35.16 -28.11 9.84
C VAL A 12 -34.16 -27.02 9.44
N LEU A 13 -34.18 -25.85 10.07
CA LEU A 13 -33.18 -24.80 9.85
C LEU A 13 -31.80 -25.17 10.44
N LEU A 14 -31.75 -25.89 11.56
CA LEU A 14 -30.50 -26.43 12.11
C LEU A 14 -29.90 -27.50 11.17
N GLU A 15 -30.70 -28.41 10.62
CA GLU A 15 -30.26 -29.32 9.56
C GLU A 15 -29.82 -28.59 8.30
N PHE A 16 -30.39 -27.41 8.05
CA PHE A 16 -30.03 -26.51 6.97
C PHE A 16 -28.66 -25.83 7.18
N PHE A 17 -28.28 -25.58 8.43
CA PHE A 17 -27.05 -24.87 8.80
C PHE A 17 -25.97 -25.77 9.41
N ASP A 18 -26.31 -27.00 9.84
CA ASP A 18 -25.41 -27.94 10.55
C ASP A 18 -24.21 -28.46 9.73
N ALA A 19 -24.20 -28.21 8.46
CA ALA A 19 -23.12 -28.68 7.59
C ALA A 19 -22.25 -27.56 7.01
N ILE A 20 -22.25 -26.37 7.59
CA ILE A 20 -21.26 -25.33 7.27
C ILE A 20 -20.02 -25.63 8.10
N ASP A 21 -19.11 -26.40 7.52
CA ASP A 21 -17.77 -26.55 8.01
C ASP A 21 -17.08 -25.18 8.00
N GLY A 22 -16.99 -24.59 9.19
CA GLY A 22 -16.25 -23.38 9.49
C GLY A 22 -16.72 -22.10 8.80
N ALA A 23 -16.93 -21.07 9.59
CA ALA A 23 -17.01 -19.64 9.32
C ALA A 23 -17.43 -19.21 7.90
N VAL A 24 -18.43 -18.32 7.84
CA VAL A 24 -18.77 -17.57 6.61
C VAL A 24 -17.53 -17.37 5.76
N LYS A 25 -17.42 -18.06 4.64
CA LYS A 25 -16.33 -17.82 3.70
C LYS A 25 -16.54 -16.44 3.14
N HIS A 26 -15.85 -15.47 3.74
CA HIS A 26 -15.66 -14.18 3.10
C HIS A 26 -15.06 -14.44 1.72
N ILE A 27 -15.45 -13.63 0.73
CA ILE A 27 -14.69 -13.57 -0.51
C ILE A 27 -13.28 -13.11 -0.11
N ASP A 28 -12.30 -14.00 -0.26
CA ASP A 28 -10.90 -13.71 0.10
C ASP A 28 -10.41 -12.53 -0.73
N HIS A 29 -9.49 -11.75 -0.17
CA HIS A 29 -8.76 -10.77 -0.97
C HIS A 29 -7.87 -11.49 -1.98
N LEU A 30 -7.66 -10.89 -3.15
CA LEU A 30 -6.89 -11.51 -4.22
C LEU A 30 -5.51 -11.98 -3.76
N GLU A 31 -4.83 -11.15 -2.98
CA GLU A 31 -3.52 -11.45 -2.41
C GLU A 31 -3.53 -12.55 -1.34
N GLU A 32 -4.67 -12.84 -0.71
CA GLU A 32 -4.80 -13.94 0.25
C GLU A 32 -4.92 -15.30 -0.42
N ASN A 33 -5.40 -15.33 -1.67
CA ASN A 33 -5.48 -16.58 -2.45
C ASN A 33 -4.11 -17.27 -2.60
N ILE A 34 -3.02 -16.49 -2.59
CA ILE A 34 -1.64 -16.99 -2.68
C ILE A 34 -1.34 -17.97 -1.55
N LEU A 35 -1.69 -17.61 -0.32
CA LEU A 35 -1.48 -18.44 0.86
C LEU A 35 -2.58 -19.48 1.07
N ASN A 36 -3.80 -19.25 0.56
CA ASN A 36 -4.93 -20.17 0.73
C ASN A 36 -4.92 -21.33 -0.26
N LYS A 37 -4.42 -21.10 -1.47
CA LYS A 37 -4.52 -22.03 -2.61
C LYS A 37 -3.17 -22.27 -3.28
N GLY A 38 -2.07 -21.77 -2.70
CA GLY A 38 -0.72 -21.93 -3.23
C GLY A 38 -0.58 -21.39 -4.66
N LYS A 39 0.13 -22.13 -5.51
CA LYS A 39 0.37 -21.76 -6.91
C LYS A 39 -0.92 -21.55 -7.71
N GLN A 40 -1.96 -22.33 -7.45
CA GLN A 40 -3.26 -22.15 -8.09
C GLN A 40 -3.88 -20.81 -7.71
N GLY A 41 -3.74 -20.39 -6.44
CA GLY A 41 -4.20 -19.09 -5.96
C GLY A 41 -3.47 -17.91 -6.63
N VAL A 42 -2.17 -18.05 -6.92
CA VAL A 42 -1.42 -17.06 -7.70
C VAL A 42 -2.00 -16.90 -9.10
N ILE A 43 -2.26 -18.04 -9.77
CA ILE A 43 -2.83 -18.06 -11.13
C ILE A 43 -4.23 -17.42 -11.14
N GLU A 44 -5.07 -17.78 -10.18
CA GLU A 44 -6.42 -17.22 -10.07
C GLU A 44 -6.39 -15.71 -9.82
N ALA A 45 -5.56 -15.24 -8.88
CA ALA A 45 -5.47 -13.82 -8.54
C ALA A 45 -5.03 -12.96 -9.73
N ILE A 46 -3.96 -13.36 -10.44
CA ILE A 46 -3.46 -12.59 -11.57
C ILE A 46 -4.41 -12.64 -12.77
N ASN A 47 -5.09 -13.76 -13.00
CA ASN A 47 -6.10 -13.88 -14.05
C ASN A 47 -7.33 -13.00 -13.75
N GLN A 48 -7.75 -12.90 -12.48
CA GLN A 48 -8.83 -12.01 -12.08
C GLN A 48 -8.47 -10.53 -12.29
N ILE A 49 -7.22 -10.14 -12.00
CA ILE A 49 -6.72 -8.80 -12.30
C ILE A 49 -6.73 -8.56 -13.82
N GLU A 50 -6.19 -9.48 -14.62
CA GLU A 50 -6.17 -9.38 -16.07
C GLU A 50 -7.60 -9.27 -16.64
N SER A 51 -8.53 -10.07 -16.14
CA SER A 51 -9.95 -10.02 -16.52
C SER A 51 -10.63 -8.72 -16.11
N SER A 52 -10.24 -8.12 -15.00
CA SER A 52 -10.78 -6.83 -14.55
C SER A 52 -10.49 -5.70 -15.55
N ILE A 53 -9.39 -5.82 -16.29
CA ILE A 53 -9.01 -4.83 -17.32
C ILE A 53 -9.91 -4.91 -18.55
N SER A 54 -10.50 -6.07 -18.82
CA SER A 54 -11.43 -6.25 -19.94
C SER A 54 -12.67 -5.35 -19.82
N TYR A 55 -12.99 -4.89 -18.61
CA TYR A 55 -14.02 -3.87 -18.39
C TYR A 55 -13.77 -2.59 -19.21
N PHE A 56 -12.50 -2.25 -19.44
CA PHE A 56 -12.12 -1.05 -20.19
C PHE A 56 -12.04 -1.28 -21.72
N VAL A 57 -11.89 -2.54 -22.16
CA VAL A 57 -11.54 -2.87 -23.55
C VAL A 57 -12.79 -3.16 -24.40
N ASP A 58 -13.80 -3.80 -23.84
CA ASP A 58 -14.94 -4.31 -24.57
C ASP A 58 -16.29 -3.83 -24.03
N GLU A 59 -17.37 -4.01 -24.83
CA GLU A 59 -18.75 -4.10 -24.37
C GLU A 59 -18.93 -5.37 -23.52
N SER A 60 -18.17 -5.42 -22.42
CA SER A 60 -18.02 -6.63 -21.63
C SER A 60 -19.21 -6.82 -20.69
N ASP A 61 -19.51 -8.07 -20.39
CA ASP A 61 -20.45 -8.52 -19.36
C ASP A 61 -20.02 -8.15 -17.93
N TYR A 62 -19.02 -7.25 -17.79
CA TYR A 62 -18.54 -6.79 -16.50
C TYR A 62 -19.27 -5.50 -16.07
N LYS A 63 -19.67 -5.50 -14.78
CA LYS A 63 -20.20 -4.32 -14.09
C LYS A 63 -19.33 -4.02 -12.88
N ILE A 64 -19.13 -2.75 -12.59
CA ILE A 64 -18.39 -2.31 -11.39
C ILE A 64 -19.39 -1.57 -10.50
N SER A 65 -19.44 -1.97 -9.24
CA SER A 65 -20.19 -1.27 -8.20
C SER A 65 -19.27 -0.83 -7.06
N THR A 66 -19.58 0.29 -6.44
CA THR A 66 -18.91 0.74 -5.23
C THR A 66 -19.18 -0.23 -4.09
N LYS A 67 -18.13 -0.65 -3.38
CA LYS A 67 -18.26 -1.41 -2.15
C LYS A 67 -18.35 -0.44 -0.97
N PHE A 68 -19.50 -0.43 -0.31
CA PHE A 68 -19.75 0.39 0.86
C PHE A 68 -19.35 -0.34 2.14
N ASP A 69 -18.89 0.42 3.15
CA ASP A 69 -18.54 -0.07 4.49
C ASP A 69 -19.71 0.19 5.45
N GLY A 70 -20.52 -0.82 5.66
CA GLY A 70 -21.66 -0.76 6.57
C GLY A 70 -21.55 -1.74 7.74
N ALA A 71 -22.26 -1.46 8.83
CA ALA A 71 -22.32 -2.32 10.00
C ALA A 71 -23.66 -2.21 10.75
N PRO A 72 -24.20 -3.34 11.25
CA PRO A 72 -23.75 -4.72 11.12
C PRO A 72 -24.05 -5.33 9.76
N ALA A 73 -23.38 -6.46 9.46
CA ALA A 73 -23.83 -7.30 8.35
C ALA A 73 -25.12 -8.04 8.74
N ILE A 74 -26.14 -7.94 7.88
CA ILE A 74 -27.44 -8.58 8.01
C ILE A 74 -27.59 -9.65 6.96
N VAL A 75 -28.16 -10.79 7.33
CA VAL A 75 -28.62 -11.83 6.40
C VAL A 75 -30.13 -11.79 6.39
N ALA A 76 -30.75 -11.60 5.24
CA ALA A 76 -32.18 -11.50 5.11
C ALA A 76 -32.67 -12.12 3.80
N GLY A 77 -33.91 -12.59 3.79
CA GLY A 77 -34.52 -13.16 2.61
C GLY A 77 -35.66 -14.11 2.91
N ILE A 78 -35.98 -14.94 1.92
CA ILE A 78 -37.08 -15.88 1.98
C ILE A 78 -36.51 -17.30 2.16
N ASP A 79 -36.96 -17.99 3.20
CA ASP A 79 -36.60 -19.37 3.45
C ASP A 79 -37.34 -20.36 2.51
N THR A 80 -37.04 -21.66 2.64
CA THR A 80 -37.68 -22.72 1.86
C THR A 80 -39.19 -22.87 2.10
N ASN A 81 -39.70 -22.30 3.18
CA ASN A 81 -41.11 -22.30 3.51
C ASN A 81 -41.82 -20.98 3.07
N ASN A 82 -41.13 -20.20 2.24
CA ASN A 82 -41.59 -18.90 1.74
C ASN A 82 -41.84 -17.87 2.85
N LYS A 83 -41.08 -17.99 3.97
CA LYS A 83 -41.19 -17.07 5.11
C LYS A 83 -40.00 -16.12 5.15
N PHE A 84 -40.27 -14.84 5.26
CA PHE A 84 -39.22 -13.83 5.37
C PHE A 84 -38.56 -13.89 6.76
N PHE A 85 -37.24 -13.75 6.80
CA PHE A 85 -36.46 -13.71 8.02
C PHE A 85 -35.33 -12.69 7.95
N VAL A 86 -34.83 -12.32 9.13
CA VAL A 86 -33.58 -11.57 9.29
C VAL A 86 -32.68 -12.27 10.30
N ALA A 87 -31.37 -12.14 10.10
CA ALA A 87 -30.35 -12.65 11.00
C ALA A 87 -29.09 -11.78 10.94
N SER A 88 -28.22 -11.92 11.93
CA SER A 88 -26.84 -11.43 11.84
C SER A 88 -25.91 -12.54 11.32
N LYS A 89 -24.59 -12.32 11.36
CA LYS A 89 -23.62 -13.38 11.09
C LYS A 89 -23.79 -14.63 11.97
N SER A 90 -24.54 -14.50 13.07
CA SER A 90 -24.92 -15.64 13.92
C SER A 90 -25.81 -16.68 13.21
N ALA A 91 -26.36 -16.36 12.04
CA ALA A 91 -27.03 -17.34 11.18
C ALA A 91 -26.11 -18.52 10.78
N PHE A 92 -24.80 -18.28 10.76
CA PHE A 92 -23.77 -19.26 10.39
C PHE A 92 -23.08 -19.92 11.60
N ALA A 93 -23.57 -19.64 12.81
CA ALA A 93 -23.04 -20.25 14.03
C ALA A 93 -23.52 -21.71 14.15
N LYS A 94 -22.84 -22.50 14.99
CA LYS A 94 -23.26 -23.87 15.34
C LYS A 94 -24.73 -23.95 15.79
N ASN A 95 -25.20 -22.92 16.50
CA ASN A 95 -26.60 -22.73 16.86
C ASN A 95 -27.09 -21.45 16.14
N PRO A 96 -27.65 -21.56 14.93
CA PRO A 96 -28.07 -20.40 14.15
C PRO A 96 -29.17 -19.60 14.84
N LYS A 97 -29.05 -18.27 14.80
CA LYS A 97 -30.05 -17.35 15.34
C LYS A 97 -30.80 -16.70 14.16
N ILE A 98 -31.93 -17.29 13.82
CA ILE A 98 -32.82 -16.84 12.75
C ILE A 98 -34.04 -16.17 13.39
N ASN A 99 -34.49 -15.05 12.86
CA ASN A 99 -35.54 -14.26 13.45
C ASN A 99 -36.66 -14.01 12.42
N TYR A 100 -37.84 -14.50 12.72
CA TYR A 100 -39.05 -14.30 11.91
C TYR A 100 -39.98 -13.27 12.53
N THR A 101 -39.80 -12.98 13.85
CA THR A 101 -40.59 -12.03 14.62
C THR A 101 -39.68 -11.14 15.47
N GLU A 102 -40.23 -10.05 16.01
CA GLU A 102 -39.51 -9.20 16.96
C GLU A 102 -39.23 -9.94 18.30
N GLU A 103 -40.08 -10.90 18.69
CA GLU A 103 -39.85 -11.78 19.84
C GLU A 103 -38.67 -12.72 19.67
N ASP A 104 -38.49 -13.25 18.44
CA ASP A 104 -37.29 -14.04 18.10
C ASP A 104 -36.03 -13.19 18.25
N ILE A 105 -36.08 -11.92 17.81
CA ILE A 105 -34.96 -11.00 17.94
C ILE A 105 -34.65 -10.74 19.41
N ALA A 106 -35.67 -10.47 20.23
CA ALA A 106 -35.50 -10.24 21.66
C ALA A 106 -34.88 -11.46 22.35
N THR A 107 -35.34 -12.66 22.00
CA THR A 107 -34.85 -13.93 22.55
C THR A 107 -33.39 -14.19 22.13
N ASN A 108 -33.07 -13.98 20.88
CA ASN A 108 -31.77 -14.32 20.28
C ASN A 108 -30.68 -13.28 20.54
N HIS A 109 -31.05 -11.99 20.64
CA HIS A 109 -30.12 -10.87 20.67
C HIS A 109 -30.32 -9.92 21.87
N GLY A 110 -31.36 -10.12 22.68
CA GLY A 110 -31.70 -9.25 23.82
C GLY A 110 -32.18 -7.89 23.36
N THR A 111 -31.69 -6.84 24.04
CA THR A 111 -32.00 -5.43 23.76
C THR A 111 -30.72 -4.71 23.36
N GLY A 112 -30.84 -3.63 22.59
CA GLY A 112 -29.72 -2.77 22.18
C GLY A 112 -29.51 -2.70 20.68
N GLY A 113 -28.43 -2.01 20.25
CA GLY A 113 -28.26 -1.53 18.88
C GLY A 113 -28.35 -2.58 17.78
N LEU A 114 -27.88 -3.82 17.99
CA LEU A 114 -28.03 -4.91 17.01
C LEU A 114 -29.50 -5.37 16.91
N ALA A 115 -30.16 -5.57 18.05
CA ALA A 115 -31.56 -5.99 18.09
C ALA A 115 -32.47 -4.94 17.43
N ASP A 116 -32.22 -3.66 17.69
CA ASP A 116 -33.02 -2.55 17.13
C ASP A 116 -32.85 -2.49 15.59
N LYS A 117 -31.63 -2.63 15.09
CA LYS A 117 -31.36 -2.69 13.64
C LYS A 117 -31.99 -3.92 12.98
N LEU A 118 -31.97 -5.09 13.62
CA LEU A 118 -32.65 -6.28 13.12
C LEU A 118 -34.18 -6.12 13.11
N LYS A 119 -34.79 -5.46 14.09
CA LYS A 119 -36.23 -5.14 14.10
C LYS A 119 -36.60 -4.22 12.93
N LEU A 120 -35.79 -3.17 12.70
CA LEU A 120 -36.02 -2.28 11.55
C LEU A 120 -35.86 -3.04 10.22
N ALA A 121 -34.86 -3.90 10.10
CA ALA A 121 -34.65 -4.74 8.93
C ALA A 121 -35.82 -5.70 8.72
N LEU A 122 -36.31 -6.39 9.75
CA LEU A 122 -37.47 -7.29 9.68
C LEU A 122 -38.74 -6.54 9.20
N ARG A 123 -38.91 -5.31 9.66
CA ARG A 123 -40.07 -4.48 9.34
C ARG A 123 -40.05 -3.92 7.91
N TYR A 124 -38.89 -3.48 7.41
CA TYR A 124 -38.81 -2.71 6.17
C TYR A 124 -38.25 -3.49 4.96
N LEU A 125 -37.34 -4.44 5.15
CA LEU A 125 -36.74 -5.19 4.01
C LEU A 125 -37.74 -6.02 3.19
N PRO A 126 -38.89 -6.51 3.72
CA PRO A 126 -39.87 -7.20 2.89
C PRO A 126 -40.34 -6.37 1.70
N SER A 127 -40.31 -5.01 1.79
CA SER A 127 -40.68 -4.11 0.71
C SER A 127 -39.77 -4.19 -0.52
N LEU A 128 -38.59 -4.81 -0.42
CA LEU A 128 -37.69 -5.07 -1.54
C LEU A 128 -38.07 -6.29 -2.37
N ASN A 129 -39.05 -7.09 -1.94
CA ASN A 129 -39.49 -8.33 -2.61
C ASN A 129 -38.32 -9.28 -2.96
N LEU A 130 -37.40 -9.48 -2.02
CA LEU A 130 -36.23 -10.34 -2.20
C LEU A 130 -36.65 -11.74 -2.64
N LYS A 131 -36.00 -12.29 -3.67
CA LYS A 131 -36.30 -13.62 -4.23
C LYS A 131 -35.37 -14.72 -3.72
N GLY A 132 -34.36 -14.37 -2.95
CA GLY A 132 -33.34 -15.26 -2.39
C GLY A 132 -32.97 -14.86 -0.98
N ILE A 133 -31.84 -15.36 -0.51
CA ILE A 133 -31.25 -15.04 0.77
C ILE A 133 -29.98 -14.23 0.52
N TYR A 134 -29.89 -13.06 1.10
CA TYR A 134 -28.80 -12.10 0.82
C TYR A 134 -28.11 -11.66 2.09
N GLN A 135 -26.79 -11.55 2.06
CA GLN A 135 -26.04 -10.76 3.02
C GLN A 135 -25.96 -9.32 2.50
N MET A 136 -26.21 -8.40 3.41
CA MET A 136 -26.13 -6.96 3.14
C MET A 136 -25.53 -6.25 4.34
N ASP A 137 -24.86 -5.14 4.10
CA ASP A 137 -24.38 -4.26 5.15
C ASP A 137 -25.43 -3.19 5.46
N TYR A 138 -25.67 -2.96 6.75
CA TYR A 138 -26.60 -1.94 7.22
C TYR A 138 -25.93 -0.58 7.17
N MET A 139 -26.50 0.35 6.43
CA MET A 139 -25.88 1.65 6.17
C MET A 139 -26.41 2.75 7.06
N PHE A 140 -27.71 2.85 7.24
CA PHE A 140 -28.33 3.87 8.09
C PHE A 140 -29.73 3.50 8.55
N ASP A 141 -30.19 4.18 9.59
CA ASP A 141 -31.56 4.32 10.04
C ASP A 141 -31.86 5.80 10.37
N PRO A 142 -33.08 6.15 10.79
CA PRO A 142 -33.41 7.55 11.08
C PRO A 142 -32.57 8.18 12.19
N GLN A 143 -32.07 7.39 13.14
CA GLN A 143 -31.25 7.90 14.26
C GLN A 143 -29.80 8.18 13.83
N MET A 144 -29.33 7.49 12.81
CA MET A 144 -27.96 7.66 12.28
C MET A 144 -27.85 8.84 11.31
N LYS A 145 -28.93 9.35 10.79
CA LYS A 145 -28.94 10.45 9.81
C LYS A 145 -28.85 11.80 10.49
N THR A 146 -27.92 12.63 10.05
CA THR A 146 -27.68 13.99 10.57
C THR A 146 -27.48 14.97 9.43
N PHE A 147 -27.91 16.21 9.59
CA PHE A 147 -27.58 17.31 8.67
C PHE A 147 -26.36 18.06 9.23
N GLU A 148 -25.32 18.16 8.43
CA GLU A 148 -24.06 18.79 8.82
C GLU A 148 -23.56 19.76 7.76
N THR A 149 -22.90 20.85 8.20
CA THR A 149 -22.18 21.79 7.34
C THR A 149 -20.75 21.87 7.85
N PRO A 150 -19.80 21.08 7.31
CA PRO A 150 -18.41 21.16 7.74
C PRO A 150 -17.84 22.54 7.40
N GLU A 151 -16.94 23.05 8.23
CA GLU A 151 -16.24 24.31 7.99
C GLU A 151 -15.29 24.20 6.81
N THR A 152 -14.56 23.09 6.75
CA THR A 152 -13.66 22.80 5.64
C THR A 152 -13.80 21.35 5.16
N ILE A 153 -13.55 21.18 3.86
CA ILE A 153 -13.34 19.86 3.25
C ILE A 153 -11.95 19.90 2.58
N ASP A 154 -11.03 19.00 2.96
CA ASP A 154 -9.63 19.00 2.51
C ASP A 154 -8.92 20.36 2.73
N GLY A 155 -9.26 21.06 3.81
CA GLY A 155 -8.74 22.40 4.13
C GLY A 155 -9.33 23.53 3.29
N VAL A 156 -10.30 23.26 2.42
CA VAL A 156 -11.03 24.27 1.65
C VAL A 156 -12.34 24.62 2.35
N LYS A 157 -12.61 25.93 2.53
CA LYS A 157 -13.86 26.42 3.14
C LYS A 157 -15.06 25.85 2.41
N ASN A 158 -16.02 25.33 3.17
CA ASN A 158 -17.25 24.75 2.65
C ASN A 158 -18.46 25.55 3.12
N GLU A 159 -19.46 25.68 2.24
CA GLU A 159 -20.74 26.33 2.52
C GLU A 159 -21.94 25.40 2.26
N ASN A 160 -21.67 24.18 1.76
CA ASN A 160 -22.72 23.23 1.45
C ASN A 160 -23.16 22.48 2.70
N LYS A 161 -24.46 22.23 2.80
CA LYS A 161 -25.08 21.40 3.81
C LYS A 161 -25.30 19.99 3.27
N PHE A 162 -24.96 19.01 4.06
CA PHE A 162 -25.03 17.59 3.72
C PHE A 162 -25.95 16.82 4.66
N LEU A 163 -26.67 15.86 4.10
CA LEU A 163 -27.22 14.76 4.86
C LEU A 163 -26.17 13.69 5.02
N THR A 164 -25.83 13.33 6.25
CA THR A 164 -24.75 12.42 6.59
C THR A 164 -25.22 11.20 7.37
N PHE A 165 -24.46 10.13 7.30
CA PHE A 165 -24.57 8.95 8.15
C PHE A 165 -23.23 8.23 8.21
N THR A 166 -22.93 7.61 9.38
CA THR A 166 -21.66 6.91 9.63
C THR A 166 -21.96 5.50 10.14
N PRO A 167 -22.10 4.53 9.24
CA PRO A 167 -22.46 3.15 9.63
C PRO A 167 -21.32 2.44 10.37
N ASN A 168 -20.08 2.75 10.06
CA ASN A 168 -18.89 2.21 10.70
C ASN A 168 -17.87 3.34 10.91
N THR A 169 -16.80 3.41 10.12
CA THR A 169 -15.74 4.43 10.25
C THR A 169 -15.90 5.56 9.24
N ILE A 170 -16.31 5.22 8.01
CA ILE A 170 -16.48 6.18 6.93
C ILE A 170 -17.78 6.97 7.12
N LYS A 171 -17.68 8.30 7.09
CA LYS A 171 -18.83 9.21 7.00
C LYS A 171 -19.25 9.32 5.55
N TYR A 172 -20.47 8.94 5.27
CA TYR A 172 -21.11 9.13 3.96
C TYR A 172 -21.91 10.42 3.99
N ALA A 173 -21.79 11.22 2.92
CA ALA A 173 -22.49 12.49 2.83
C ALA A 173 -23.08 12.71 1.43
N VAL A 174 -24.29 13.22 1.40
CA VAL A 174 -25.00 13.58 0.18
C VAL A 174 -25.49 15.02 0.32
N THR A 175 -25.38 15.82 -0.75
CA THR A 175 -25.83 17.22 -0.72
C THR A 175 -27.32 17.29 -0.43
N GLU A 176 -27.70 18.17 0.53
CA GLU A 176 -29.10 18.48 0.81
C GLU A 176 -29.80 18.91 -0.49
N ASN A 177 -31.04 18.52 -0.67
CA ASN A 177 -31.85 18.81 -1.86
C ASN A 177 -31.38 18.16 -3.19
N SER A 178 -30.43 17.20 -3.14
CA SER A 178 -30.17 16.35 -4.29
C SER A 178 -31.22 15.22 -4.38
N PRO A 179 -31.50 14.66 -5.57
CA PRO A 179 -32.44 13.53 -5.69
C PRO A 179 -32.08 12.34 -4.79
N TYR A 180 -30.80 12.08 -4.60
CA TYR A 180 -30.29 11.05 -3.66
C TYR A 180 -30.50 11.45 -2.20
N GLY A 181 -30.22 12.73 -1.88
CA GLY A 181 -30.44 13.26 -0.53
C GLY A 181 -31.92 13.15 -0.13
N ASP A 182 -32.84 13.52 -1.00
CA ASP A 182 -34.29 13.41 -0.78
C ASP A 182 -34.74 11.97 -0.57
N GLN A 183 -34.20 11.03 -1.36
CA GLN A 183 -34.54 9.61 -1.24
C GLN A 183 -34.00 9.02 0.07
N ILE A 184 -32.74 9.29 0.40
CA ILE A 184 -32.10 8.86 1.67
C ILE A 184 -32.83 9.48 2.85
N ALA A 185 -33.19 10.77 2.80
CA ALA A 185 -33.89 11.45 3.87
C ALA A 185 -35.25 10.78 4.20
N LYS A 186 -36.02 10.40 3.17
CA LYS A 186 -37.34 9.74 3.30
C LYS A 186 -37.25 8.28 3.73
N SER A 187 -36.18 7.57 3.38
CA SER A 187 -35.99 6.14 3.64
C SER A 187 -35.86 5.87 5.14
N LYS A 188 -36.38 4.73 5.59
CA LYS A 188 -36.34 4.28 6.99
C LYS A 188 -35.07 3.49 7.30
N ILE A 189 -34.53 2.76 6.33
CA ILE A 189 -33.23 2.09 6.42
C ILE A 189 -32.49 2.17 5.09
N GLY A 190 -31.17 2.08 5.15
CA GLY A 190 -30.28 1.92 4.00
C GLY A 190 -29.50 0.61 4.07
N VAL A 191 -29.37 -0.09 2.95
CA VAL A 191 -28.61 -1.36 2.86
C VAL A 191 -27.76 -1.43 1.62
N ALA A 192 -26.59 -2.05 1.72
CA ALA A 192 -25.75 -2.42 0.59
C ALA A 192 -25.72 -3.95 0.45
N VAL A 193 -26.23 -4.47 -0.67
CA VAL A 193 -26.33 -5.92 -0.92
C VAL A 193 -25.01 -6.44 -1.48
N HIS A 194 -24.48 -7.53 -0.90
CA HIS A 194 -23.16 -8.05 -1.27
C HIS A 194 -23.13 -9.49 -1.76
N ILE A 195 -23.79 -10.41 -1.06
CA ILE A 195 -23.67 -11.84 -1.30
C ILE A 195 -25.05 -12.48 -1.34
N GLU A 196 -25.28 -13.32 -2.34
CA GLU A 196 -26.44 -14.17 -2.42
C GLU A 196 -26.08 -15.59 -2.01
N TYR A 197 -26.96 -16.20 -1.23
CA TYR A 197 -26.85 -17.58 -0.80
C TYR A 197 -27.89 -18.44 -1.51
N MET A 198 -27.49 -19.69 -1.74
CA MET A 198 -28.38 -20.74 -2.22
C MET A 198 -28.43 -21.89 -1.21
N VAL A 199 -29.56 -22.53 -1.14
CA VAL A 199 -29.71 -23.76 -0.37
C VAL A 199 -29.39 -24.94 -1.25
N ARG A 200 -28.46 -25.79 -0.83
CA ARG A 200 -28.14 -27.04 -1.52
C ARG A 200 -27.97 -28.16 -0.49
N ASN A 201 -28.82 -29.19 -0.60
CA ASN A 201 -28.85 -30.30 0.34
C ASN A 201 -29.04 -29.85 1.81
N GLY A 202 -29.95 -28.94 2.04
CA GLY A 202 -30.20 -28.38 3.39
C GLY A 202 -29.12 -27.43 3.92
N ILE A 203 -28.12 -27.07 3.12
CA ILE A 203 -26.98 -26.23 3.53
C ILE A 203 -27.02 -24.92 2.78
N LEU A 204 -26.79 -23.82 3.51
CA LEU A 204 -26.63 -22.50 2.92
C LEU A 204 -25.20 -22.37 2.37
N LYS A 205 -25.07 -22.18 1.06
CA LYS A 205 -23.80 -21.97 0.38
C LYS A 205 -23.81 -20.64 -0.35
N VAL A 206 -22.68 -19.97 -0.40
CA VAL A 206 -22.51 -18.80 -1.25
C VAL A 206 -22.79 -19.21 -2.68
N LYS A 207 -23.69 -18.48 -3.32
CA LYS A 207 -24.02 -18.71 -4.74
C LYS A 207 -22.83 -18.25 -5.57
N LYS A 208 -22.31 -19.11 -6.44
CA LYS A 208 -21.16 -18.79 -7.29
C LYS A 208 -21.47 -17.61 -8.21
N TYR A 209 -22.70 -17.59 -8.70
CA TYR A 209 -23.23 -16.51 -9.52
C TYR A 209 -24.38 -15.86 -8.76
N THR A 210 -24.21 -14.61 -8.38
CA THR A 210 -25.18 -13.87 -7.58
C THR A 210 -26.07 -13.00 -8.47
N SER A 211 -27.14 -12.46 -7.89
CA SER A 211 -27.91 -11.40 -8.55
C SER A 211 -27.01 -10.18 -8.81
N SER A 212 -27.18 -9.53 -9.95
CA SER A 212 -26.42 -8.32 -10.27
C SER A 212 -26.84 -7.16 -9.35
N PRO A 213 -25.92 -6.28 -8.91
CA PRO A 213 -26.29 -5.16 -8.04
C PRO A 213 -27.41 -4.27 -8.59
N ASP A 214 -27.56 -4.15 -9.90
CA ASP A 214 -28.60 -3.37 -10.55
C ASP A 214 -30.00 -4.03 -10.56
N GLU A 215 -30.10 -5.29 -10.15
CA GLU A 215 -31.38 -5.97 -9.94
C GLU A 215 -32.09 -5.51 -8.66
N PHE A 216 -31.38 -4.84 -7.75
CA PHE A 216 -31.94 -4.32 -6.51
C PHE A 216 -32.32 -2.85 -6.68
N THR A 217 -33.59 -2.55 -6.52
CA THR A 217 -34.12 -1.18 -6.56
C THR A 217 -34.60 -0.76 -5.18
N SER A 218 -34.37 0.51 -4.84
CA SER A 218 -34.90 1.10 -3.62
C SER A 218 -36.42 1.07 -3.59
N SER A 219 -36.98 0.84 -2.40
CA SER A 219 -38.40 1.03 -2.15
C SER A 219 -38.67 2.41 -1.52
N ASN A 220 -39.93 2.70 -1.20
CA ASN A 220 -40.29 3.95 -0.51
C ASN A 220 -39.70 4.03 0.93
N THR A 221 -39.31 2.89 1.51
CA THR A 221 -38.83 2.81 2.90
C THR A 221 -37.39 2.30 3.02
N VAL A 222 -36.87 1.68 1.97
CA VAL A 222 -35.51 1.10 1.97
C VAL A 222 -34.71 1.71 0.83
N PHE A 223 -33.59 2.34 1.18
CA PHE A 223 -32.61 2.76 0.19
C PHE A 223 -31.59 1.65 -0.04
N VAL A 224 -31.40 1.25 -1.30
CA VAL A 224 -30.41 0.24 -1.68
C VAL A 224 -29.21 0.92 -2.33
N PHE A 225 -28.02 0.69 -1.72
CA PHE A 225 -26.76 1.18 -2.23
C PHE A 225 -26.25 0.23 -3.31
N ASN A 226 -26.46 0.55 -4.54
CA ASN A 226 -26.06 -0.23 -5.72
C ASN A 226 -25.42 0.63 -6.81
N VAL A 227 -24.63 1.62 -6.40
CA VAL A 227 -24.01 2.57 -7.33
C VAL A 227 -23.10 1.84 -8.29
N LEU A 228 -23.52 1.81 -9.55
CA LEU A 228 -22.73 1.27 -10.65
C LEU A 228 -21.83 2.36 -11.22
N ALA A 229 -20.60 1.99 -11.49
CA ALA A 229 -19.68 2.86 -12.18
C ALA A 229 -20.05 3.00 -13.66
N ASN A 230 -20.05 4.22 -14.15
CA ASN A 230 -20.24 4.47 -15.57
C ASN A 230 -18.99 4.13 -16.36
N LYS A 231 -19.10 3.36 -17.46
CA LYS A 231 -17.98 3.14 -18.37
C LYS A 231 -17.54 4.47 -18.98
N PRO A 232 -16.22 4.76 -19.04
CA PRO A 232 -15.72 5.94 -19.72
C PRO A 232 -16.07 5.86 -21.21
N LYS A 233 -16.64 6.93 -21.78
CA LYS A 233 -17.10 6.96 -23.19
C LYS A 233 -15.99 6.71 -24.23
N ASN A 234 -14.71 6.78 -23.88
CA ASN A 234 -13.55 6.68 -24.79
C ASN A 234 -12.48 5.67 -24.34
N SER A 235 -12.84 4.61 -23.63
CA SER A 235 -11.90 3.67 -23.02
C SER A 235 -11.18 2.71 -23.98
N LYS A 236 -11.45 2.77 -25.30
CA LYS A 236 -10.81 1.87 -26.29
C LYS A 236 -9.36 2.22 -26.66
N SER A 237 -8.75 3.20 -26.01
CA SER A 237 -7.46 3.75 -26.43
C SER A 237 -6.25 3.08 -25.78
N SER A 238 -5.10 3.66 -25.96
CA SER A 238 -3.76 3.31 -25.48
C SER A 238 -3.68 2.84 -24.02
N PHE A 239 -4.54 3.40 -23.14
CA PHE A 239 -4.61 3.11 -21.72
C PHE A 239 -4.83 1.62 -21.36
N SER A 240 -5.89 1.01 -21.88
CA SER A 240 -6.17 -0.41 -21.60
C SER A 240 -5.09 -1.34 -22.16
N LYS A 241 -4.45 -0.94 -23.28
CA LYS A 241 -3.33 -1.68 -23.85
C LYS A 241 -2.09 -1.62 -22.96
N LEU A 242 -1.80 -0.46 -22.36
CA LEU A 242 -0.69 -0.25 -21.44
C LEU A 242 -0.87 -1.07 -20.17
N LEU A 243 -2.03 -0.97 -19.55
CA LEU A 243 -2.36 -1.72 -18.35
C LEU A 243 -2.30 -3.23 -18.58
N LEU A 244 -2.84 -3.71 -19.72
CA LEU A 244 -2.70 -5.11 -20.12
C LEU A 244 -1.25 -5.54 -20.32
N LYS A 245 -0.40 -4.67 -20.87
CA LYS A 245 1.02 -4.95 -21.06
C LYS A 245 1.72 -5.10 -19.71
N ASP A 246 1.50 -4.18 -18.77
CA ASP A 246 2.06 -4.27 -17.41
C ASP A 246 1.61 -5.53 -16.68
N VAL A 247 0.30 -5.82 -16.68
CA VAL A 247 -0.22 -7.05 -16.05
C VAL A 247 0.39 -8.29 -16.68
N LYS A 248 0.58 -8.34 -18.00
CA LYS A 248 1.23 -9.47 -18.67
C LYS A 248 2.70 -9.65 -18.26
N VAL A 249 3.43 -8.56 -18.07
CA VAL A 249 4.81 -8.60 -17.57
C VAL A 249 4.82 -9.10 -16.12
N LYS A 250 3.99 -8.53 -15.26
CA LYS A 250 3.86 -8.93 -13.86
C LYS A 250 3.35 -10.37 -13.72
N LYS A 251 2.46 -10.83 -14.59
CA LYS A 251 2.01 -12.24 -14.65
C LYS A 251 3.19 -13.19 -14.87
N LYS A 252 4.07 -12.91 -15.83
CA LYS A 252 5.29 -13.72 -16.03
C LYS A 252 6.19 -13.70 -14.80
N GLN A 253 6.35 -12.53 -14.15
CA GLN A 253 7.16 -12.39 -12.95
C GLN A 253 6.59 -13.20 -11.78
N VAL A 254 5.30 -13.07 -11.46
CA VAL A 254 4.70 -13.78 -10.33
C VAL A 254 4.67 -15.30 -10.56
N LEU A 255 4.44 -15.76 -11.78
CA LEU A 255 4.48 -17.20 -12.09
C LEU A 255 5.89 -17.76 -11.92
N LYS A 256 6.93 -17.06 -12.39
CA LYS A 256 8.33 -17.45 -12.18
C LYS A 256 8.73 -17.45 -10.70
N LEU A 257 8.20 -16.54 -9.89
CA LEU A 257 8.39 -16.54 -8.44
C LEU A 257 7.64 -17.72 -7.80
N ALA A 258 6.42 -17.99 -8.22
CA ALA A 258 5.61 -19.11 -7.72
C ALA A 258 6.26 -20.46 -7.93
N ASP A 259 7.01 -20.65 -9.03
CA ASP A 259 7.81 -21.87 -9.28
C ASP A 259 8.94 -22.09 -8.27
N LYS A 260 9.33 -21.03 -7.53
CA LYS A 260 10.38 -21.07 -6.51
C LYS A 260 9.86 -21.17 -5.07
N VAL A 261 8.54 -21.22 -4.90
CA VAL A 261 7.90 -21.32 -3.58
C VAL A 261 7.51 -22.77 -3.31
N ASP A 262 7.99 -23.32 -2.21
CA ASP A 262 7.48 -24.58 -1.66
C ASP A 262 6.19 -24.31 -0.87
N PHE A 263 5.07 -24.23 -1.58
CA PHE A 263 3.77 -23.97 -0.97
C PHE A 263 3.35 -25.07 -0.02
N SER A 264 3.69 -26.34 -0.32
CA SER A 264 3.36 -27.46 0.56
C SER A 264 4.02 -27.33 1.93
N ALA A 265 5.28 -26.90 1.96
CA ALA A 265 5.98 -26.65 3.21
C ALA A 265 5.51 -25.39 3.94
N LEU A 266 4.81 -24.46 3.25
CA LEU A 266 4.21 -23.28 3.86
C LEU A 266 2.82 -23.51 4.44
N ASP A 267 2.13 -24.60 4.10
CA ASP A 267 0.74 -24.87 4.53
C ASP A 267 0.58 -24.82 6.05
N ASP A 268 1.51 -25.41 6.81
CA ASP A 268 1.50 -25.38 8.28
C ASP A 268 1.62 -23.96 8.87
N TYR A 269 2.12 -23.02 8.09
CA TYR A 269 2.37 -21.64 8.50
C TYR A 269 1.36 -20.63 7.93
N THR A 270 0.43 -21.06 7.08
CA THR A 270 -0.53 -20.19 6.39
C THR A 270 -1.28 -19.27 7.34
N SER A 271 -1.80 -19.78 8.44
CA SER A 271 -2.53 -18.97 9.44
C SER A 271 -1.65 -17.90 10.09
N THR A 272 -0.40 -18.22 10.40
CA THR A 272 0.52 -17.28 11.04
C THR A 272 1.09 -16.27 10.04
N LEU A 273 1.33 -16.67 8.79
CA LEU A 273 1.71 -15.76 7.70
C LEU A 273 0.62 -14.71 7.46
N LYS A 274 -0.63 -15.14 7.36
CA LYS A 274 -1.78 -14.23 7.25
C LYS A 274 -1.89 -13.29 8.46
N SER A 275 -1.72 -13.80 9.66
CA SER A 275 -1.77 -12.99 10.89
C SER A 275 -0.65 -11.94 10.90
N TYR A 276 0.56 -12.29 10.45
CA TYR A 276 1.67 -11.36 10.31
C TYR A 276 1.38 -10.30 9.26
N ILE A 277 0.97 -10.68 8.03
CA ILE A 277 0.61 -9.74 6.96
C ILE A 277 -0.47 -8.77 7.45
N ASN A 278 -1.49 -9.26 8.15
CA ASN A 278 -2.54 -8.42 8.72
C ASN A 278 -2.01 -7.43 9.76
N SER A 279 -0.99 -7.82 10.56
CA SER A 279 -0.35 -6.91 11.51
C SER A 279 0.44 -5.81 10.78
N GLU A 280 1.14 -6.16 9.71
CA GLU A 280 1.88 -5.19 8.89
C GLU A 280 0.96 -4.20 8.17
N ILE A 281 -0.16 -4.67 7.61
CA ILE A 281 -1.19 -3.79 7.04
C ILE A 281 -1.69 -2.78 8.08
N ARG A 282 -2.01 -3.24 9.30
CA ARG A 282 -2.50 -2.36 10.38
C ARG A 282 -1.46 -1.34 10.83
N SER A 283 -0.18 -1.69 10.77
CA SER A 283 0.92 -0.79 11.12
C SER A 283 1.38 0.12 9.97
N GLY A 284 0.77 0.02 8.79
CA GLY A 284 1.13 0.81 7.61
C GLY A 284 2.47 0.41 6.97
N ARG A 285 3.00 -0.79 7.25
CA ARG A 285 4.30 -1.28 6.76
C ARG A 285 4.17 -2.45 5.79
N PHE A 286 3.06 -2.57 5.09
CA PHE A 286 2.75 -3.73 4.25
C PHE A 286 3.87 -4.10 3.28
N LEU A 287 4.64 -5.14 3.63
CA LEU A 287 5.66 -5.79 2.81
C LEU A 287 6.58 -4.83 2.00
N GLN A 288 6.94 -3.67 2.58
CA GLN A 288 7.77 -2.66 1.90
C GLN A 288 9.11 -3.24 1.45
N ASP A 289 9.78 -3.98 2.32
CA ASP A 289 10.96 -4.80 2.01
C ASP A 289 10.68 -6.26 2.36
N THR A 290 10.53 -7.11 1.36
CA THR A 290 10.17 -8.52 1.54
C THR A 290 11.28 -9.35 2.19
N SER A 291 12.54 -8.94 2.10
CA SER A 291 13.65 -9.57 2.81
C SER A 291 13.58 -9.26 4.30
N MET A 292 13.41 -7.99 4.65
CA MET A 292 13.20 -7.54 6.02
C MET A 292 11.95 -8.15 6.63
N SER A 293 10.82 -8.11 5.92
CA SER A 293 9.56 -8.72 6.37
C SER A 293 9.69 -10.23 6.62
N THR A 294 10.56 -10.92 5.88
CA THR A 294 10.83 -12.35 6.11
C THR A 294 11.55 -12.57 7.45
N GLU A 295 12.54 -11.75 7.78
CA GLU A 295 13.22 -11.81 9.07
C GLU A 295 12.28 -11.43 10.23
N GLU A 296 11.50 -10.38 10.04
CA GLU A 296 10.52 -9.92 11.03
C GLU A 296 9.43 -10.98 11.28
N TYR A 297 9.00 -11.71 10.26
CA TYR A 297 8.08 -12.83 10.44
C TYR A 297 8.67 -13.94 11.31
N VAL A 298 9.94 -14.31 11.13
CA VAL A 298 10.60 -15.30 11.98
C VAL A 298 10.64 -14.80 13.43
N ASN A 299 10.96 -13.50 13.64
CA ASN A 299 10.93 -12.87 14.95
C ASN A 299 9.51 -12.84 15.55
N TYR A 300 8.49 -12.55 14.74
CA TYR A 300 7.09 -12.59 15.15
C TYR A 300 6.69 -13.96 15.69
N ILE A 301 7.10 -15.05 15.03
CA ILE A 301 6.85 -16.43 15.51
C ILE A 301 7.63 -16.68 16.80
N SER A 302 8.90 -16.28 16.90
CA SER A 302 9.70 -16.40 18.11
C SER A 302 9.02 -15.71 19.31
N ASN A 303 8.57 -14.47 19.12
CA ASN A 303 7.87 -13.69 20.16
C ASN A 303 6.56 -14.34 20.60
N ARG A 304 5.80 -14.94 19.66
CA ARG A 304 4.61 -15.72 20.03
C ARG A 304 4.93 -16.88 20.93
N PHE A 305 5.96 -17.66 20.62
CA PHE A 305 6.40 -18.77 21.47
C PHE A 305 6.83 -18.27 22.84
N THR A 306 7.57 -17.17 22.93
CA THR A 306 8.00 -16.57 24.21
C THR A 306 6.77 -16.19 25.06
N LYS A 307 5.80 -15.49 24.51
CA LYS A 307 4.55 -15.13 25.20
C LYS A 307 3.74 -16.37 25.63
N GLU A 308 3.79 -17.46 24.88
CA GLU A 308 3.13 -18.72 25.28
C GLU A 308 3.90 -19.43 26.41
N LEU A 309 5.24 -19.40 26.38
CA LEU A 309 6.10 -19.95 27.42
C LEU A 309 5.91 -19.25 28.77
N GLU A 310 5.76 -17.92 28.77
CA GLU A 310 5.47 -17.11 29.96
C GLU A 310 4.17 -17.51 30.68
N LYS A 311 3.16 -17.95 29.92
CA LYS A 311 1.86 -18.38 30.46
C LYS A 311 1.89 -19.81 31.05
N LEU A 312 2.90 -20.60 30.73
CA LEU A 312 2.99 -21.98 31.20
C LEU A 312 3.56 -22.03 32.62
N LYS A 313 2.88 -22.76 33.51
CA LYS A 313 3.27 -22.92 34.91
C LYS A 313 4.16 -24.14 35.16
N SER A 314 4.04 -25.21 34.34
CA SER A 314 4.77 -26.46 34.56
C SER A 314 6.09 -26.50 33.77
N GLU A 315 7.17 -26.90 34.43
CA GLU A 315 8.49 -27.04 33.79
C GLU A 315 8.48 -28.05 32.62
N LYS A 316 7.71 -29.15 32.74
CA LYS A 316 7.53 -30.11 31.64
C LYS A 316 6.84 -29.46 30.43
N GLY A 317 5.85 -28.60 30.67
CA GLY A 317 5.15 -27.85 29.63
C GLY A 317 6.08 -26.84 28.95
N LYS A 318 6.88 -26.10 29.71
CA LYS A 318 7.89 -25.19 29.22
C LYS A 318 8.93 -25.89 28.36
N ALA A 319 9.50 -27.01 28.85
CA ALA A 319 10.49 -27.80 28.11
C ALA A 319 9.94 -28.29 26.76
N LYS A 320 8.73 -28.85 26.73
CA LYS A 320 8.06 -29.28 25.49
C LYS A 320 7.85 -28.12 24.52
N LYS A 321 7.40 -26.96 25.03
CA LYS A 321 7.14 -25.78 24.20
C LYS A 321 8.44 -25.18 23.67
N THR A 322 9.52 -25.18 24.46
CA THR A 322 10.84 -24.73 24.04
C THR A 322 11.39 -25.60 22.91
N GLU A 323 11.21 -26.93 23.00
CA GLU A 323 11.65 -27.81 21.93
C GLU A 323 10.83 -27.59 20.64
N GLN A 324 9.52 -27.43 20.77
CA GLN A 324 8.67 -27.06 19.65
C GLN A 324 9.12 -25.75 18.98
N MET A 325 9.46 -24.73 19.79
CA MET A 325 10.00 -23.45 19.30
C MET A 325 11.27 -23.66 18.48
N LYS A 326 12.25 -24.43 19.01
CA LYS A 326 13.52 -24.71 18.32
C LYS A 326 13.28 -25.38 16.97
N VAL A 327 12.43 -26.42 16.93
CA VAL A 327 12.10 -27.15 15.70
C VAL A 327 11.44 -26.21 14.68
N THR A 328 10.45 -25.42 15.11
CA THR A 328 9.75 -24.47 14.26
C THR A 328 10.69 -23.40 13.69
N LEU A 329 11.50 -22.75 14.51
CA LEU A 329 12.43 -21.72 14.07
C LEU A 329 13.48 -22.29 13.10
N LYS A 330 13.99 -23.51 13.34
CA LYS A 330 14.90 -24.19 12.40
C LYS A 330 14.25 -24.49 11.05
N ALA A 331 12.97 -24.89 11.03
CA ALA A 331 12.22 -25.09 9.80
C ALA A 331 12.01 -23.76 9.05
N LEU A 332 11.60 -22.70 9.75
CA LEU A 332 11.42 -21.37 9.16
C LEU A 332 12.70 -20.80 8.55
N GLN A 333 13.88 -21.04 9.18
CA GLN A 333 15.16 -20.61 8.59
C GLN A 333 15.40 -21.24 7.20
N LYS A 334 15.00 -22.52 7.01
CA LYS A 334 15.11 -23.20 5.71
C LYS A 334 14.08 -22.68 4.70
N LEU A 335 12.90 -22.24 5.19
CA LEU A 335 11.79 -21.77 4.36
C LEU A 335 11.89 -20.29 4.01
N LYS A 336 12.86 -19.52 4.53
CA LYS A 336 13.04 -18.10 4.23
C LYS A 336 12.94 -17.75 2.73
N PRO A 337 13.61 -18.49 1.81
CA PRO A 337 13.49 -18.17 0.39
C PRO A 337 12.05 -18.32 -0.15
N SER A 338 11.31 -19.35 0.30
CA SER A 338 9.91 -19.54 -0.07
C SER A 338 9.01 -18.46 0.52
N ILE A 339 9.21 -18.09 1.79
CA ILE A 339 8.46 -17.02 2.47
C ILE A 339 8.70 -15.68 1.76
N LYS A 340 9.96 -15.35 1.46
CA LYS A 340 10.32 -14.13 0.72
C LYS A 340 9.63 -14.06 -0.63
N ASN A 341 9.70 -15.14 -1.41
CA ASN A 341 9.04 -15.19 -2.72
C ASN A 341 7.51 -15.10 -2.61
N ALA A 342 6.89 -15.75 -1.61
CA ALA A 342 5.47 -15.63 -1.35
C ALA A 342 5.08 -14.19 -0.98
N PHE A 343 5.87 -13.50 -0.14
CA PHE A 343 5.66 -12.08 0.18
C PHE A 343 5.83 -11.18 -1.05
N GLU A 344 6.81 -11.45 -1.91
CA GLU A 344 7.00 -10.69 -3.15
C GLU A 344 5.82 -10.85 -4.11
N ILE A 345 5.30 -12.06 -4.28
CA ILE A 345 4.09 -12.31 -5.06
C ILE A 345 2.89 -11.57 -4.45
N THR A 346 2.71 -11.68 -3.13
CA THR A 346 1.63 -10.99 -2.40
C THR A 346 1.68 -9.47 -2.63
N LYS A 347 2.88 -8.88 -2.53
CA LYS A 347 3.12 -7.46 -2.77
C LYS A 347 2.78 -7.06 -4.22
N ILE A 348 3.24 -7.81 -5.21
CA ILE A 348 2.97 -7.54 -6.62
C ILE A 348 1.45 -7.59 -6.90
N ILE A 349 0.76 -8.62 -6.42
CA ILE A 349 -0.69 -8.77 -6.60
C ILE A 349 -1.45 -7.64 -5.91
N ALA A 350 -1.08 -7.28 -4.69
CA ALA A 350 -1.70 -6.18 -3.96
C ALA A 350 -1.50 -4.83 -4.68
N ASN A 351 -0.29 -4.55 -5.17
CA ASN A 351 0.01 -3.33 -5.91
C ASN A 351 -0.79 -3.23 -7.20
N LEU A 352 -0.88 -4.32 -7.98
CA LEU A 352 -1.69 -4.35 -9.20
C LEU A 352 -3.18 -4.10 -8.89
N LYS A 353 -3.70 -4.74 -7.83
CA LYS A 353 -5.06 -4.53 -7.36
C LYS A 353 -5.29 -3.08 -6.93
N ASN A 354 -4.38 -2.49 -6.13
CA ASN A 354 -4.50 -1.12 -5.65
C ASN A 354 -4.44 -0.11 -6.81
N ASN A 355 -3.60 -0.36 -7.83
CA ASN A 355 -3.59 0.44 -9.04
C ASN A 355 -4.92 0.38 -9.79
N LEU A 356 -5.53 -0.80 -9.92
CA LEU A 356 -6.88 -0.93 -10.50
C LEU A 356 -7.92 -0.14 -9.69
N ILE A 357 -7.86 -0.20 -8.36
CA ILE A 357 -8.77 0.56 -7.49
C ILE A 357 -8.62 2.06 -7.72
N LYS A 358 -7.40 2.58 -7.83
CA LYS A 358 -7.12 3.98 -8.15
C LYS A 358 -7.78 4.38 -9.47
N ILE A 359 -7.62 3.56 -10.49
CA ILE A 359 -8.24 3.78 -11.80
C ILE A 359 -9.77 3.77 -11.70
N PHE A 360 -10.35 2.80 -10.99
CA PHE A 360 -11.78 2.76 -10.79
C PHE A 360 -12.29 3.98 -10.03
N ASN A 361 -11.59 4.43 -9.01
CA ASN A 361 -11.91 5.65 -8.29
C ASN A 361 -11.98 6.87 -9.22
N GLU A 362 -11.03 7.03 -10.15
CA GLU A 362 -11.03 8.14 -11.10
C GLU A 362 -12.17 8.06 -12.13
N ILE A 363 -12.52 6.86 -12.57
CA ILE A 363 -13.57 6.66 -13.59
C ILE A 363 -14.97 6.76 -12.99
N THR A 364 -15.12 6.31 -11.75
CA THR A 364 -16.41 6.16 -11.08
C THR A 364 -16.76 7.33 -10.20
N LYS A 365 -16.15 8.50 -10.39
CA LYS A 365 -16.47 9.70 -9.63
C LYS A 365 -17.97 9.81 -9.44
N ASN A 366 -18.40 9.44 -8.24
CA ASN A 366 -19.80 9.47 -7.87
C ASN A 366 -20.11 10.85 -7.30
N ASP A 367 -20.58 11.76 -8.15
CA ASP A 367 -20.98 13.09 -7.74
C ASP A 367 -22.19 13.09 -6.79
N LEU A 368 -22.75 11.91 -6.48
CA LEU A 368 -23.99 11.77 -5.73
C LEU A 368 -23.78 11.47 -4.25
N LEU A 369 -22.71 10.78 -3.87
CA LEU A 369 -22.43 10.37 -2.49
C LEU A 369 -20.93 10.50 -2.20
N GLY A 370 -20.55 11.44 -1.34
CA GLY A 370 -19.17 11.62 -0.87
C GLY A 370 -18.84 10.69 0.30
N THR A 371 -17.55 10.37 0.44
CA THR A 371 -16.99 9.60 1.54
C THR A 371 -15.92 10.42 2.25
N TYR A 372 -16.00 10.51 3.58
CA TYR A 372 -15.18 11.42 4.38
C TYR A 372 -14.70 10.75 5.68
N LEU A 373 -13.59 11.27 6.19
CA LEU A 373 -13.13 11.08 7.57
C LEU A 373 -13.23 12.43 8.29
N GLU A 374 -13.64 12.42 9.53
CA GLU A 374 -13.67 13.60 10.38
C GLU A 374 -12.33 13.72 11.11
N GLU A 375 -11.50 14.73 10.78
CA GLU A 375 -10.19 14.95 11.42
C GLU A 375 -10.30 15.65 12.76
N SER A 376 -11.27 16.59 12.89
CA SER A 376 -11.63 17.33 14.10
C SER A 376 -13.07 17.80 13.97
N SER A 377 -13.68 18.24 15.08
CA SER A 377 -15.05 18.76 15.02
C SER A 377 -15.17 19.76 13.86
N ASN A 378 -15.96 19.37 12.86
CA ASN A 378 -16.34 20.20 11.72
C ASN A 378 -15.33 20.35 10.55
N ASN A 379 -14.19 19.62 10.57
CA ASN A 379 -13.26 19.56 9.43
C ASN A 379 -13.23 18.15 8.86
N TRP A 380 -13.54 18.03 7.58
CA TRP A 380 -13.61 16.74 6.88
C TRP A 380 -12.48 16.57 5.90
N GLN A 381 -11.98 15.34 5.82
CA GLN A 381 -11.05 14.91 4.80
C GLN A 381 -11.73 13.91 3.86
N THR A 382 -11.66 14.16 2.57
CA THR A 382 -12.16 13.20 1.56
C THR A 382 -11.38 11.89 1.66
N THR A 383 -12.10 10.77 1.66
CA THR A 383 -11.50 9.43 1.63
C THR A 383 -12.07 8.61 0.48
N ALA A 384 -11.40 7.51 0.15
CA ALA A 384 -11.94 6.55 -0.80
C ALA A 384 -13.02 5.69 -0.15
N PRO A 385 -14.01 5.16 -0.90
CA PRO A 385 -14.88 4.09 -0.42
C PRO A 385 -14.04 2.84 -0.09
N GLU A 386 -14.62 1.85 0.61
CA GLU A 386 -13.90 0.60 0.95
C GLU A 386 -13.23 -0.04 -0.29
N GLY A 387 -13.81 0.13 -1.46
CA GLY A 387 -13.31 -0.38 -2.73
C GLY A 387 -14.43 -0.62 -3.74
N PHE A 388 -14.24 -1.63 -4.57
CA PHE A 388 -15.18 -1.99 -5.64
C PHE A 388 -15.50 -3.49 -5.62
N ALA A 389 -16.67 -3.82 -6.13
CA ALA A 389 -17.04 -5.17 -6.52
C ALA A 389 -17.15 -5.21 -8.05
N LEU A 390 -16.32 -6.03 -8.68
CA LEU A 390 -16.39 -6.31 -10.11
C LEU A 390 -17.26 -7.53 -10.33
N SER A 391 -18.37 -7.37 -11.04
CA SER A 391 -19.32 -8.43 -11.36
C SER A 391 -19.21 -8.80 -12.84
N LYS A 392 -18.86 -10.06 -13.14
CA LYS A 392 -18.96 -10.62 -14.49
C LYS A 392 -20.33 -11.27 -14.65
N VAL A 393 -21.17 -10.69 -15.49
CA VAL A 393 -22.49 -11.23 -15.77
C VAL A 393 -22.38 -12.40 -16.77
N THR A 394 -23.00 -13.53 -16.44
CA THR A 394 -23.07 -14.72 -17.28
C THR A 394 -24.51 -15.20 -17.35
N ALA A 395 -24.81 -16.13 -18.23
CA ALA A 395 -26.15 -16.76 -18.29
C ALA A 395 -26.57 -17.46 -16.97
N ALA A 396 -25.61 -17.78 -16.10
CA ALA A 396 -25.85 -18.41 -14.80
C ALA A 396 -25.95 -17.40 -13.64
N GLY A 397 -25.77 -16.10 -13.89
CA GLY A 397 -25.70 -15.02 -12.91
C GLY A 397 -24.38 -14.26 -12.95
N ALA A 398 -24.04 -13.54 -11.87
CA ALA A 398 -22.83 -12.72 -11.78
C ALA A 398 -21.76 -13.39 -10.92
N GLU A 399 -20.52 -13.45 -11.43
CA GLU A 399 -19.32 -13.80 -10.64
C GLU A 399 -18.70 -12.55 -10.08
N ILE A 400 -18.53 -12.45 -8.75
CA ILE A 400 -18.06 -11.24 -8.07
C ILE A 400 -16.62 -11.38 -7.65
N THR A 401 -15.80 -10.39 -8.00
CA THR A 401 -14.43 -10.19 -7.51
C THR A 401 -14.38 -8.95 -6.62
N LYS A 402 -13.85 -9.10 -5.40
CA LYS A 402 -13.69 -8.02 -4.43
C LYS A 402 -12.37 -7.31 -4.66
N LEU A 403 -12.42 -6.00 -4.89
CA LEU A 403 -11.27 -5.11 -5.05
C LEU A 403 -11.28 -4.09 -3.90
N VAL A 404 -10.49 -4.31 -2.86
CA VAL A 404 -10.39 -3.44 -1.68
C VAL A 404 -8.94 -3.09 -1.45
N ASP A 405 -8.64 -1.80 -1.30
CA ASP A 405 -7.33 -1.33 -0.82
C ASP A 405 -7.26 -1.54 0.70
N ARG A 406 -6.69 -2.66 1.09
CA ARG A 406 -6.60 -3.04 2.50
C ARG A 406 -5.68 -2.12 3.29
N GLU A 407 -4.65 -1.56 2.66
CA GLU A 407 -3.68 -0.71 3.32
C GLU A 407 -4.34 0.62 3.72
N GLU A 408 -5.02 1.26 2.79
CA GLU A 408 -5.73 2.51 3.03
C GLU A 408 -6.95 2.31 3.94
N PHE A 409 -7.77 1.32 3.65
CA PHE A 409 -8.98 1.01 4.41
C PHE A 409 -8.69 0.56 5.85
N SER A 410 -7.67 -0.28 6.07
CA SER A 410 -7.30 -0.69 7.42
C SER A 410 -6.70 0.45 8.22
N ARG A 411 -5.97 1.36 7.58
CA ARG A 411 -5.44 2.57 8.21
C ARG A 411 -6.56 3.49 8.67
N ALA A 412 -7.57 3.72 7.83
CA ALA A 412 -8.75 4.49 8.17
C ALA A 412 -9.53 3.85 9.34
N ASN A 413 -9.77 2.54 9.29
CA ASN A 413 -10.55 1.83 10.32
C ASN A 413 -9.83 1.66 11.67
N PHE A 414 -8.50 1.60 11.70
CA PHE A 414 -7.73 1.40 12.93
C PHE A 414 -7.01 2.67 13.40
N GLY A 415 -6.93 3.72 12.56
CA GLY A 415 -6.31 5.00 12.87
C GLY A 415 -7.20 5.96 13.63
N THR A 416 -8.52 5.81 13.61
CA THR A 416 -9.50 6.72 14.21
C THR A 416 -9.96 6.30 15.60
N GLY A 417 -9.06 5.76 16.44
CA GLY A 417 -9.25 5.88 17.88
C GLY A 417 -10.27 4.98 18.55
N LYS A 418 -10.08 3.66 18.47
CA LYS A 418 -10.34 2.80 19.63
C LYS A 418 -9.15 1.88 19.83
N PRO A 419 -8.15 2.28 20.63
CA PRO A 419 -7.08 1.36 21.03
C PRO A 419 -7.72 0.25 21.83
N SER A 420 -7.73 -0.96 21.27
CA SER A 420 -8.33 -2.12 21.91
C SER A 420 -7.47 -2.72 23.03
N THR A 421 -6.23 -2.26 23.17
CA THR A 421 -5.33 -2.65 24.28
C THR A 421 -4.33 -1.55 24.62
N PRO A 422 -3.79 -1.49 25.86
CA PRO A 422 -2.74 -0.55 26.26
C PRO A 422 -1.45 -0.65 25.43
N GLU A 423 -1.09 -1.84 24.96
CA GLU A 423 0.10 -2.07 24.11
C GLU A 423 -0.03 -1.43 22.74
N ASN A 424 -1.26 -1.35 22.20
CA ASN A 424 -1.53 -0.64 20.94
C ASN A 424 -1.49 0.88 21.12
N GLN A 425 -1.79 1.39 22.35
CA GLN A 425 -1.65 2.81 22.68
C GLN A 425 -0.19 3.25 22.71
N GLU A 426 0.69 2.44 23.28
CA GLU A 426 2.12 2.75 23.39
C GLU A 426 2.81 2.74 22.02
N SER A 427 2.45 1.80 21.16
CA SER A 427 2.90 1.77 19.75
C SER A 427 2.39 2.97 18.93
N TYR A 428 1.20 3.46 19.23
CA TYR A 428 0.59 4.60 18.54
C TYR A 428 1.19 5.94 19.00
N ILE A 429 1.55 6.06 20.27
CA ILE A 429 2.18 7.24 20.86
C ILE A 429 3.63 7.36 20.37
N ASN A 430 4.34 6.23 20.25
CA ASN A 430 5.75 6.19 19.86
C ASN A 430 5.97 6.24 18.33
N ASN A 431 4.96 5.89 17.54
CA ASN A 431 4.97 5.97 16.07
C ASN A 431 3.58 6.42 15.60
N PRO A 432 3.24 7.71 15.74
CA PRO A 432 2.01 8.22 15.17
C PRO A 432 2.03 8.00 13.65
N PRO A 433 0.91 7.56 13.04
CA PRO A 433 0.84 7.43 11.60
C PRO A 433 1.14 8.79 10.98
N VAL A 434 2.24 8.87 10.26
CA VAL A 434 2.58 10.06 9.48
C VAL A 434 1.61 10.06 8.30
N PHE A 435 0.54 10.83 8.40
CA PHE A 435 -0.26 11.18 7.24
C PHE A 435 0.61 12.04 6.34
N ASN A 436 1.19 11.43 5.31
CA ASN A 436 1.86 12.21 4.28
C ASN A 436 0.80 13.08 3.59
N LYS A 437 0.78 14.36 3.97
CA LYS A 437 0.02 15.40 3.27
C LYS A 437 0.55 15.48 1.85
N GLY A 438 0.01 14.70 0.93
CA GLY A 438 0.37 14.86 -0.47
C GLY A 438 0.13 13.70 -1.42
N GLU A 439 0.03 12.45 -0.98
CA GLU A 439 0.05 11.31 -1.90
C GLU A 439 -1.06 10.25 -1.69
N GLY A 440 -2.07 10.56 -0.92
CA GLY A 440 -3.32 9.81 -0.93
C GLY A 440 -4.09 10.14 -2.20
N THR A 441 -4.66 9.15 -2.87
CA THR A 441 -5.63 9.32 -3.95
C THR A 441 -6.80 10.17 -3.44
N ARG A 442 -6.70 11.48 -3.58
CA ARG A 442 -7.77 12.40 -3.24
C ARG A 442 -8.87 12.26 -4.27
N LEU A 443 -9.92 11.55 -3.91
CA LEU A 443 -11.21 11.71 -4.58
C LEU A 443 -11.71 13.11 -4.27
N GLN A 444 -11.41 14.07 -5.14
CA GLN A 444 -12.13 15.33 -5.13
C GLN A 444 -13.53 15.10 -5.67
N THR A 445 -14.43 14.63 -4.84
CA THR A 445 -15.86 14.69 -5.12
C THR A 445 -16.39 16.06 -4.68
N HIS A 446 -16.03 17.11 -5.38
CA HIS A 446 -16.77 18.36 -5.30
C HIS A 446 -18.04 18.23 -6.12
N PRO A 447 -19.21 18.53 -5.56
CA PRO A 447 -20.49 18.56 -6.31
C PRO A 447 -20.54 19.69 -7.35
N THR A 448 -19.57 20.61 -7.36
CA THR A 448 -19.51 21.72 -8.32
C THR A 448 -18.45 21.42 -9.38
N GLY A 449 -18.94 21.05 -10.57
CA GLY A 449 -18.11 20.74 -11.72
C GLY A 449 -17.12 21.84 -12.10
N SER A 450 -15.84 21.57 -11.90
CA SER A 450 -14.80 22.23 -12.69
C SER A 450 -13.48 21.47 -12.57
N LYS A 451 -12.93 21.14 -13.72
CA LYS A 451 -11.64 20.55 -14.09
C LYS A 451 -11.65 19.03 -14.36
N LYS A 452 -12.34 18.65 -15.42
CA LYS A 452 -12.30 17.29 -15.99
C LYS A 452 -11.05 16.95 -16.83
N ILE A 453 -10.05 17.83 -16.95
CA ILE A 453 -8.92 17.66 -17.88
C ILE A 453 -7.62 17.28 -17.18
N GLY A 454 -7.42 17.66 -15.91
CA GLY A 454 -6.17 17.37 -15.17
C GLY A 454 -6.02 15.90 -14.78
N ALA A 455 -7.04 15.29 -14.21
CA ALA A 455 -6.98 13.92 -13.68
C ALA A 455 -6.74 12.84 -14.75
N PHE A 456 -7.21 13.07 -15.99
CA PHE A 456 -6.96 12.14 -17.09
C PHE A 456 -5.52 12.22 -17.59
N ASN A 457 -4.91 13.43 -17.54
CA ASN A 457 -3.50 13.62 -17.87
C ASN A 457 -2.59 13.06 -16.77
N GLU A 458 -2.90 13.29 -15.48
CA GLU A 458 -2.16 12.69 -14.37
C GLU A 458 -2.23 11.16 -14.39
N MET A 459 -3.36 10.59 -14.74
CA MET A 459 -3.53 9.15 -14.93
C MET A 459 -2.80 8.65 -16.19
N TYR A 460 -2.77 9.42 -17.27
CA TYR A 460 -2.01 9.12 -18.48
C TYR A 460 -0.50 9.21 -18.23
N GLU A 461 -0.06 10.20 -17.47
CA GLU A 461 1.32 10.32 -16.98
C GLU A 461 1.70 9.15 -16.07
N MET A 462 0.85 8.81 -15.11
CA MET A 462 1.04 7.67 -14.21
C MET A 462 1.13 6.35 -14.98
N LEU A 463 0.42 6.20 -16.10
CA LEU A 463 0.43 5.00 -16.92
C LEU A 463 1.57 4.98 -17.93
N ASN A 464 1.99 6.13 -18.42
CA ASN A 464 3.25 6.26 -19.15
C ASN A 464 4.44 5.92 -18.24
N GLU A 465 4.36 6.25 -16.94
CA GLU A 465 5.31 5.75 -15.93
C GLU A 465 5.25 4.22 -15.77
N PHE A 466 4.09 3.59 -16.03
CA PHE A 466 3.95 2.12 -16.05
C PHE A 466 4.47 1.47 -17.35
N GLU A 467 4.46 2.17 -18.47
CA GLU A 467 5.06 1.66 -19.71
C GLU A 467 6.54 1.36 -19.55
N GLU A 468 7.17 2.05 -18.61
CA GLU A 468 8.60 2.01 -18.36
C GLU A 468 9.01 1.25 -17.10
N ALA A 469 8.22 0.30 -16.63
CA ALA A 469 8.77 -0.79 -15.82
C ALA A 469 9.67 -1.66 -16.72
N GLU A 470 10.61 -1.00 -17.38
CA GLU A 470 11.76 -1.63 -17.97
C GLU A 470 12.47 -2.43 -16.88
N ASP A 471 13.00 -3.54 -17.27
CA ASP A 471 13.85 -4.40 -16.46
C ASP A 471 15.13 -3.61 -16.11
N LEU A 472 15.00 -2.61 -15.22
CA LEU A 472 16.10 -1.77 -14.76
C LEU A 472 17.04 -2.64 -13.94
N THR A 473 17.93 -3.33 -14.65
CA THR A 473 18.81 -4.36 -14.12
C THR A 473 19.99 -3.78 -13.36
N LYS A 474 20.32 -2.51 -13.62
CA LYS A 474 21.48 -1.83 -13.08
C LYS A 474 21.13 -0.53 -12.35
N THR A 475 21.91 -0.21 -11.33
CA THR A 475 21.90 1.11 -10.69
C THR A 475 23.32 1.65 -10.68
N VAL A 476 23.49 2.86 -11.18
CA VAL A 476 24.75 3.60 -11.14
C VAL A 476 24.56 4.82 -10.24
N VAL A 477 25.45 4.95 -9.26
CA VAL A 477 25.48 6.11 -8.37
C VAL A 477 26.75 6.90 -8.69
N ILE A 478 26.63 8.18 -8.94
CA ILE A 478 27.71 9.08 -9.27
C ILE A 478 27.88 10.06 -8.11
N TYR A 479 29.08 10.07 -7.53
CA TYR A 479 29.49 10.98 -6.47
C TYR A 479 30.44 12.02 -7.06
N PRO A 480 29.91 13.19 -7.53
CA PRO A 480 30.72 14.19 -8.19
C PRO A 480 31.41 15.11 -7.18
N GLY A 481 32.63 15.52 -7.48
CA GLY A 481 33.35 16.48 -6.65
C GLY A 481 34.66 16.97 -7.23
N ARG A 482 35.19 18.08 -6.70
CA ARG A 482 36.51 18.60 -7.07
C ARG A 482 37.64 17.87 -6.36
N PHE A 483 37.45 17.51 -5.08
CA PHE A 483 38.36 16.71 -4.23
C PHE A 483 39.81 17.24 -4.17
N HIS A 484 40.01 18.45 -3.65
CA HIS A 484 41.30 19.07 -3.49
C HIS A 484 41.61 19.43 -2.02
N PRO A 485 41.97 18.47 -1.15
CA PRO A 485 42.14 17.03 -1.38
C PRO A 485 40.84 16.24 -1.20
N PHE A 486 40.87 14.97 -1.58
CA PHE A 486 39.93 13.97 -1.06
C PHE A 486 40.29 13.72 0.40
N HIS A 487 39.31 13.53 1.30
CA HIS A 487 39.52 13.41 2.71
C HIS A 487 38.51 12.50 3.39
N LYS A 488 38.72 12.14 4.67
CA LYS A 488 37.87 11.20 5.43
C LYS A 488 36.37 11.56 5.44
N GLY A 489 36.01 12.82 5.39
CA GLY A 489 34.61 13.24 5.24
C GLY A 489 34.01 12.76 3.91
N HIS A 490 34.76 12.86 2.81
CA HIS A 490 34.33 12.32 1.52
C HIS A 490 34.25 10.79 1.52
N ALA A 491 35.22 10.13 2.15
CA ALA A 491 35.22 8.66 2.31
C ALA A 491 34.00 8.17 3.13
N SER A 492 33.65 8.89 4.19
CA SER A 492 32.46 8.59 4.98
C SER A 492 31.17 8.70 4.15
N VAL A 493 31.07 9.71 3.29
CA VAL A 493 29.94 9.87 2.35
C VAL A 493 29.90 8.68 1.38
N TYR A 494 31.02 8.32 0.77
CA TYR A 494 31.11 7.17 -0.14
C TYR A 494 30.67 5.85 0.54
N ASN A 495 31.11 5.62 1.77
CA ASN A 495 30.71 4.44 2.53
C ASN A 495 29.22 4.42 2.87
N LYS A 496 28.61 5.58 3.17
CA LYS A 496 27.15 5.70 3.34
C LYS A 496 26.41 5.38 2.05
N LEU A 497 26.93 5.82 0.89
CA LEU A 497 26.36 5.47 -0.39
C LEU A 497 26.41 3.97 -0.66
N LYS A 498 27.50 3.29 -0.31
CA LYS A 498 27.59 1.83 -0.39
C LYS A 498 26.55 1.12 0.50
N GLN A 499 26.30 1.64 1.68
CA GLN A 499 25.24 1.10 2.55
C GLN A 499 23.84 1.38 2.00
N GLN A 500 23.63 2.56 1.44
CA GLN A 500 22.33 2.98 0.88
C GLN A 500 22.01 2.27 -0.43
N PHE A 501 23.02 1.97 -1.26
CA PHE A 501 22.91 1.35 -2.57
C PHE A 501 23.82 0.11 -2.70
N PRO A 502 23.58 -0.96 -1.95
CA PRO A 502 24.52 -2.08 -1.81
C PRO A 502 24.79 -2.87 -3.11
N THR A 503 23.90 -2.75 -4.11
CA THR A 503 24.02 -3.45 -5.41
C THR A 503 24.36 -2.51 -6.55
N ALA A 504 24.62 -1.23 -6.27
CA ALA A 504 24.93 -0.24 -7.29
C ALA A 504 26.42 -0.17 -7.60
N ASP A 505 26.76 0.17 -8.82
CA ASP A 505 28.08 0.61 -9.21
C ASP A 505 28.23 2.08 -8.78
N ILE A 506 29.13 2.38 -7.82
CA ILE A 506 29.27 3.71 -7.25
C ILE A 506 30.60 4.32 -7.71
N PHE A 507 30.51 5.36 -8.54
CA PHE A 507 31.67 6.05 -9.10
C PHE A 507 31.91 7.39 -8.41
N ILE A 508 33.18 7.70 -8.17
CA ILE A 508 33.67 9.03 -7.81
C ILE A 508 34.03 9.72 -9.13
N SER A 509 33.30 10.78 -9.46
CA SER A 509 33.52 11.58 -10.67
C SER A 509 34.24 12.87 -10.33
N THR A 510 35.40 13.09 -10.93
CA THR A 510 36.20 14.31 -10.74
C THR A 510 36.86 14.79 -12.03
N SER A 511 37.15 16.08 -12.12
CA SER A 511 37.83 16.63 -13.31
C SER A 511 39.35 16.58 -13.18
N GLY A 512 40.04 16.55 -14.31
CA GLY A 512 41.51 16.73 -14.38
C GLY A 512 41.98 18.20 -14.36
N LYS A 513 41.01 19.18 -14.25
CA LYS A 513 41.36 20.60 -14.27
C LYS A 513 42.04 20.99 -12.95
N THR A 514 43.18 21.68 -13.08
CA THR A 514 43.96 22.23 -11.97
C THR A 514 44.05 23.74 -12.06
N ASN A 515 44.24 24.37 -10.93
CA ASN A 515 44.73 25.74 -10.75
C ASN A 515 45.47 25.85 -9.43
N ASP A 516 46.45 26.76 -9.33
CA ASP A 516 47.38 26.85 -8.21
C ASP A 516 46.71 27.19 -6.86
N ASP A 517 45.60 27.92 -6.86
CA ASP A 517 44.97 28.40 -5.62
C ASP A 517 43.97 27.42 -5.02
N ASN A 518 43.05 26.91 -5.85
CA ASN A 518 41.87 26.19 -5.33
C ASN A 518 41.80 24.71 -5.77
N SER A 519 42.58 24.32 -6.75
CA SER A 519 42.54 23.00 -7.38
C SER A 519 43.94 22.48 -7.70
N PRO A 520 44.87 22.35 -6.72
CA PRO A 520 46.28 22.05 -6.98
C PRO A 520 46.53 20.61 -7.47
N PHE A 521 45.66 19.65 -7.15
CA PHE A 521 45.93 18.24 -7.38
C PHE A 521 45.45 17.77 -8.74
N GLU A 522 46.29 17.02 -9.43
CA GLU A 522 45.99 16.36 -10.71
C GLU A 522 45.09 15.14 -10.49
N PHE A 523 44.55 14.60 -11.59
CA PHE A 523 43.62 13.46 -11.51
C PHE A 523 44.26 12.22 -10.83
N GLU A 524 45.46 11.83 -11.26
CA GLU A 524 46.15 10.66 -10.71
C GLU A 524 46.53 10.88 -9.22
N GLU A 525 46.86 12.10 -8.83
CA GLU A 525 47.13 12.44 -7.44
C GLU A 525 45.85 12.31 -6.58
N LYS A 526 44.73 12.79 -7.06
CA LYS A 526 43.41 12.60 -6.40
C LYS A 526 43.03 11.13 -6.32
N LYS A 527 43.25 10.37 -7.39
CA LYS A 527 43.01 8.93 -7.45
C LYS A 527 43.82 8.18 -6.37
N LYS A 528 45.09 8.55 -6.22
CA LYS A 528 45.94 8.01 -5.17
C LYS A 528 45.41 8.32 -3.77
N MET A 529 44.98 9.57 -3.49
CA MET A 529 44.36 9.96 -2.23
C MET A 529 43.09 9.16 -1.93
N ILE A 530 42.26 8.93 -2.92
CA ILE A 530 41.03 8.15 -2.81
C ILE A 530 41.37 6.68 -2.49
N GLN A 531 42.35 6.12 -3.16
CA GLN A 531 42.85 4.78 -2.87
C GLN A 531 43.39 4.65 -1.44
N SER A 532 44.15 5.64 -0.98
CA SER A 532 44.67 5.68 0.43
C SER A 532 43.55 5.79 1.46
N ALA A 533 42.37 6.33 1.08
CA ALA A 533 41.17 6.33 1.90
C ALA A 533 40.42 4.98 1.89
N GLY A 534 40.99 3.92 1.29
CA GLY A 534 40.40 2.57 1.26
C GLY A 534 39.34 2.36 0.17
N ILE A 535 39.31 3.20 -0.85
CA ILE A 535 38.34 3.10 -1.96
C ILE A 535 39.07 2.52 -3.19
N ASP A 536 38.43 1.54 -3.83
CA ASP A 536 38.96 0.93 -5.04
C ASP A 536 39.10 1.96 -6.17
N PRO A 537 40.34 2.19 -6.69
CA PRO A 537 40.61 3.20 -7.70
C PRO A 537 39.94 2.91 -9.06
N SER A 538 39.43 1.70 -9.28
CA SER A 538 38.65 1.37 -10.50
C SER A 538 37.29 2.10 -10.56
N PHE A 539 36.79 2.59 -9.43
CA PHE A 539 35.58 3.40 -9.35
C PHE A 539 35.84 4.91 -9.35
N VAL A 540 37.05 5.35 -9.66
CA VAL A 540 37.42 6.77 -9.77
C VAL A 540 37.58 7.14 -11.23
N GLU A 541 36.74 8.07 -11.69
CA GLU A 541 36.68 8.44 -13.11
C GLU A 541 36.99 9.92 -13.36
N MET A 542 37.84 10.16 -14.36
CA MET A 542 38.10 11.50 -14.85
C MET A 542 37.01 11.90 -15.84
N THR A 543 36.30 12.97 -15.52
CA THR A 543 35.21 13.47 -16.37
C THR A 543 35.43 14.93 -16.75
N LYS A 544 34.97 15.32 -17.93
CA LYS A 544 35.00 16.75 -18.35
C LYS A 544 34.13 17.61 -17.48
N ASN A 545 32.97 17.09 -17.07
CA ASN A 545 32.06 17.71 -16.12
C ASN A 545 31.61 16.67 -15.10
N PRO A 546 32.11 16.69 -13.86
CA PRO A 546 31.76 15.69 -12.84
C PRO A 546 30.27 15.60 -12.56
N TYR A 547 29.52 16.66 -12.74
CA TYR A 547 28.09 16.73 -12.46
C TYR A 547 27.18 16.32 -13.63
N LEU A 548 27.75 16.01 -14.78
CA LEU A 548 27.07 15.34 -15.90
C LEU A 548 27.58 13.91 -16.07
N ALA A 549 28.88 13.69 -15.85
CA ALA A 549 29.56 12.39 -15.84
C ALA A 549 29.24 11.50 -17.06
N ASN A 550 29.19 12.09 -18.24
CA ASN A 550 28.86 11.38 -19.49
C ASN A 550 29.80 10.18 -19.72
N GLU A 551 31.08 10.33 -19.38
CA GLU A 551 32.11 9.29 -19.54
C GLU A 551 31.81 8.04 -18.67
N ILE A 552 30.98 8.17 -17.64
CA ILE A 552 30.49 7.06 -16.82
C ILE A 552 29.19 6.53 -17.41
N THR A 553 28.22 7.42 -17.66
CA THR A 553 26.87 7.02 -18.08
C THR A 553 26.85 6.37 -19.45
N GLU A 554 27.74 6.75 -20.37
CA GLU A 554 27.88 6.17 -21.73
C GLU A 554 28.34 4.69 -21.72
N ARG A 555 28.82 4.18 -20.58
CA ARG A 555 29.21 2.76 -20.43
C ARG A 555 28.01 1.84 -20.16
N TYR A 556 26.86 2.41 -19.92
CA TYR A 556 25.66 1.68 -19.52
C TYR A 556 24.56 1.82 -20.56
N ASP A 557 23.77 0.78 -20.70
CA ASP A 557 22.48 0.85 -21.38
C ASP A 557 21.53 1.68 -20.51
N LEU A 558 21.41 2.97 -20.83
CA LEU A 558 20.62 3.91 -20.03
C LEU A 558 19.13 3.57 -19.99
N ASP A 559 18.63 2.80 -20.97
CA ASP A 559 17.23 2.33 -20.96
C ASP A 559 17.01 1.25 -19.89
N LYS A 560 18.10 0.59 -19.43
CA LYS A 560 18.05 -0.45 -18.38
C LYS A 560 18.75 -0.07 -17.09
N THR A 561 19.21 1.17 -16.97
CA THR A 561 20.03 1.64 -15.86
C THR A 561 19.39 2.81 -15.12
N LYS A 562 19.32 2.73 -13.80
CA LYS A 562 19.00 3.88 -12.93
C LYS A 562 20.25 4.71 -12.72
N VAL A 563 20.17 6.02 -12.95
CA VAL A 563 21.29 6.95 -12.74
C VAL A 563 20.95 7.88 -11.56
N ILE A 564 21.80 7.85 -10.53
CA ILE A 564 21.62 8.64 -9.32
C ILE A 564 22.87 9.48 -9.07
N PHE A 565 22.73 10.77 -8.89
CA PHE A 565 23.81 11.68 -8.51
C PHE A 565 23.70 11.99 -7.01
N ALA A 566 24.78 11.76 -6.28
CA ALA A 566 24.87 12.04 -4.86
C ALA A 566 25.63 13.35 -4.65
N VAL A 567 24.91 14.42 -4.28
CA VAL A 567 25.46 15.78 -4.19
C VAL A 567 25.32 16.32 -2.77
N SER A 568 26.08 17.36 -2.43
CA SER A 568 25.93 18.04 -1.14
C SER A 568 24.68 18.92 -1.13
N GLU A 569 24.11 19.18 0.05
CA GLU A 569 23.01 20.15 0.21
C GLU A 569 23.38 21.52 -0.35
N LYS A 570 24.65 21.93 -0.23
CA LYS A 570 25.17 23.20 -0.76
C LYS A 570 25.07 23.31 -2.29
N ASP A 571 25.08 22.19 -3.01
CA ASP A 571 24.92 22.18 -4.47
C ASP A 571 23.46 22.44 -4.90
N MET A 572 22.51 22.34 -3.95
CA MET A 572 21.08 22.55 -4.15
C MET A 572 20.59 23.92 -3.65
N GLU A 573 21.42 24.67 -2.91
CA GLU A 573 21.06 25.92 -2.26
C GLU A 573 21.61 27.17 -2.99
N GLY A 574 21.11 28.36 -2.60
CA GLY A 574 21.54 29.67 -3.09
C GLY A 574 20.80 30.16 -4.33
N ASP A 575 21.14 31.38 -4.79
CA ASP A 575 20.47 32.04 -5.92
C ASP A 575 20.66 31.32 -7.26
N LYS A 576 21.74 30.54 -7.38
CA LYS A 576 22.10 29.77 -8.58
C LYS A 576 22.46 28.34 -8.20
N PRO A 577 21.50 27.53 -7.72
CA PRO A 577 21.76 26.15 -7.38
C PRO A 577 22.27 25.39 -8.62
N ARG A 578 23.16 24.44 -8.38
CA ARG A 578 23.76 23.64 -9.46
C ARG A 578 22.74 22.73 -10.16
N PHE A 579 21.77 22.27 -9.40
CA PHE A 579 20.65 21.49 -9.93
C PHE A 579 19.33 22.20 -9.62
N LYS A 580 18.44 22.21 -10.60
CA LYS A 580 17.08 22.75 -10.45
C LYS A 580 16.09 21.71 -10.87
N PHE A 581 15.11 21.47 -10.03
CA PHE A 581 13.94 20.67 -10.36
C PHE A 581 12.85 21.57 -10.95
N GLY A 582 12.02 21.03 -11.83
CA GLY A 582 10.91 21.80 -12.39
C GLY A 582 10.54 21.34 -13.79
N LEU A 583 9.82 22.20 -14.50
CA LEU A 583 9.40 21.95 -15.88
C LEU A 583 10.30 22.70 -16.85
N LYS A 584 10.55 22.11 -18.01
CA LYS A 584 11.16 22.73 -19.18
C LYS A 584 10.17 23.74 -19.79
N LYS A 585 10.62 24.52 -20.78
CA LYS A 585 9.78 25.50 -21.49
C LYS A 585 8.60 24.86 -22.24
N ASP A 586 8.69 23.58 -22.58
CA ASP A 586 7.66 22.79 -23.24
C ASP A 586 6.67 22.11 -22.26
N GLY A 587 6.81 22.39 -20.97
CA GLY A 587 5.96 21.82 -19.92
C GLY A 587 6.37 20.41 -19.45
N THR A 588 7.42 19.80 -20.03
CA THR A 588 7.94 18.51 -19.60
C THR A 588 8.86 18.64 -18.38
N PRO A 589 8.96 17.61 -17.50
CA PRO A 589 9.91 17.63 -16.39
C PRO A 589 11.35 17.82 -16.81
N SER A 590 12.16 18.50 -15.99
CA SER A 590 13.61 18.59 -16.22
C SER A 590 14.24 17.20 -16.14
N TYR A 591 15.44 17.04 -16.76
CA TYR A 591 16.13 15.73 -16.74
C TYR A 591 16.44 15.27 -15.32
N PHE A 592 16.91 16.17 -14.44
CA PHE A 592 17.18 15.83 -13.05
C PHE A 592 15.93 15.95 -12.20
N GLN A 593 15.64 14.89 -11.47
CA GLN A 593 14.53 14.77 -10.54
C GLN A 593 15.03 14.47 -9.12
N PRO A 594 14.30 14.82 -8.05
CA PRO A 594 14.68 14.43 -6.70
C PRO A 594 14.61 12.91 -6.55
N TYR A 595 15.67 12.32 -5.95
CA TYR A 595 15.65 10.92 -5.60
C TYR A 595 14.79 10.71 -4.36
N ASP A 596 13.76 9.89 -4.50
CA ASP A 596 12.88 9.47 -3.42
C ASP A 596 12.77 7.94 -3.46
N LYS A 597 13.14 7.27 -2.36
CA LYS A 597 13.06 5.81 -2.26
C LYS A 597 11.63 5.26 -2.36
N SER A 598 10.64 6.09 -2.02
CA SER A 598 9.22 5.74 -2.10
C SER A 598 8.65 5.87 -3.50
N LYS A 599 9.33 6.62 -4.39
CA LYS A 599 8.90 6.87 -5.75
C LYS A 599 9.58 5.92 -6.74
N LYS A 600 8.85 5.62 -7.80
CA LYS A 600 9.40 4.87 -8.92
C LYS A 600 10.49 5.67 -9.60
N ILE A 601 11.61 5.03 -9.84
CA ILE A 601 12.75 5.57 -10.59
C ILE A 601 12.67 5.03 -12.01
N THR A 602 12.68 5.93 -12.98
CA THR A 602 12.72 5.60 -14.42
C THR A 602 14.17 5.38 -14.89
N SER A 603 14.31 4.97 -16.14
CA SER A 603 15.61 4.74 -16.77
C SER A 603 16.43 6.04 -16.89
N GLY A 604 17.75 5.89 -16.91
CA GLY A 604 18.69 6.99 -17.04
C GLY A 604 18.61 7.72 -18.39
N SER A 605 18.00 7.11 -19.39
CA SER A 605 17.72 7.79 -20.68
C SER A 605 16.67 8.90 -20.54
N LYS A 606 15.78 8.79 -19.54
CA LYS A 606 14.71 9.76 -19.29
C LYS A 606 15.04 10.72 -18.17
N HIS A 607 15.48 10.21 -17.03
CA HIS A 607 15.79 11.02 -15.85
C HIS A 607 17.03 10.55 -15.11
N GLY A 608 17.87 11.51 -14.72
CA GLY A 608 18.84 11.36 -13.65
C GLY A 608 18.26 11.82 -12.33
N TYR A 609 18.54 11.10 -11.23
CA TYR A 609 17.99 11.41 -9.92
C TYR A 609 19.05 12.02 -9.02
N ILE A 610 18.66 12.98 -8.19
CA ILE A 610 19.54 13.65 -7.24
C ILE A 610 19.20 13.19 -5.83
N THR A 611 20.17 12.59 -5.13
CA THR A 611 20.11 12.39 -3.68
C THR A 611 21.03 13.39 -3.00
N THR A 612 20.52 14.09 -1.99
CA THR A 612 21.32 15.04 -1.20
C THR A 612 21.91 14.33 0.02
N LEU A 613 23.12 14.70 0.34
CA LEU A 613 23.86 14.18 1.47
C LEU A 613 24.26 15.32 2.40
N PRO A 614 24.07 15.17 3.72
CA PRO A 614 24.48 16.19 4.67
C PRO A 614 26.00 16.39 4.63
N THR A 615 26.45 17.62 4.82
CA THR A 615 27.87 17.92 5.02
C THR A 615 28.32 17.22 6.29
N MET A 616 29.38 16.41 6.18
CA MET A 616 29.95 15.71 7.35
C MET A 616 30.92 16.61 8.07
N ASP A 617 30.62 16.90 9.33
CA ASP A 617 31.61 17.50 10.24
C ASP A 617 32.66 16.44 10.63
N PHE A 618 33.92 16.81 10.59
CA PHE A 618 35.04 15.96 11.00
C PHE A 618 36.15 16.81 11.58
N SER A 619 36.94 16.22 12.45
CA SER A 619 38.12 16.84 13.04
C SER A 619 39.40 16.27 12.44
N ILE A 620 40.44 17.10 12.33
CA ILE A 620 41.78 16.71 11.92
C ILE A 620 42.74 17.25 12.98
N LEU A 621 43.56 16.39 13.54
CA LEU A 621 44.45 16.72 14.65
C LEU A 621 43.75 17.46 15.80
N GLY A 622 42.49 17.04 16.08
CA GLY A 622 41.65 17.66 17.12
C GLY A 622 41.04 19.01 16.77
N LYS A 623 41.23 19.52 15.56
CA LYS A 623 40.63 20.76 15.06
C LYS A 623 39.41 20.46 14.17
N ASP A 624 38.32 21.17 14.36
CA ASP A 624 37.15 21.07 13.52
C ASP A 624 37.44 21.64 12.13
N ILE A 625 37.34 20.79 11.12
CA ILE A 625 37.58 21.11 9.70
C ILE A 625 36.29 20.91 8.90
N ARG A 626 35.93 21.92 8.11
CA ARG A 626 34.69 21.91 7.32
C ARG A 626 34.91 22.03 5.81
N SER A 627 36.14 22.13 5.36
CA SER A 627 36.46 22.30 3.95
C SER A 627 37.86 21.83 3.58
N ALA A 628 37.99 21.41 2.31
CA ALA A 628 39.29 21.06 1.74
C ALA A 628 40.29 22.24 1.74
N SER A 629 39.82 23.49 1.65
CA SER A 629 40.67 24.69 1.75
C SER A 629 41.33 24.79 3.12
N GLN A 630 40.59 24.54 4.20
CA GLN A 630 41.13 24.55 5.54
C GLN A 630 42.18 23.45 5.76
N ILE A 631 42.01 22.30 5.10
CA ILE A 631 43.04 21.24 5.14
C ILE A 631 44.33 21.72 4.48
N ARG A 632 44.25 22.38 3.32
CA ARG A 632 45.43 22.89 2.62
C ARG A 632 46.17 23.95 3.44
N GLU A 633 45.43 24.91 4.02
CA GLU A 633 46.03 25.95 4.86
C GLU A 633 46.65 25.36 6.13
N LEU A 634 45.97 24.41 6.77
CA LEU A 634 46.54 23.72 7.93
C LEU A 634 47.86 23.01 7.58
N TYR A 635 47.88 22.25 6.46
CA TYR A 635 49.10 21.52 6.03
C TYR A 635 50.31 22.43 5.84
N LYS A 636 50.12 23.63 5.24
CA LYS A 636 51.19 24.61 5.06
C LYS A 636 51.82 25.08 6.37
N SER A 637 51.01 25.15 7.43
CA SER A 637 51.42 25.69 8.74
C SER A 637 52.08 24.63 9.66
N LEU A 638 52.11 23.36 9.29
CA LEU A 638 52.60 22.24 10.12
C LEU A 638 54.08 21.95 9.86
N ASP A 639 54.77 21.43 10.90
CA ASP A 639 56.09 20.87 10.76
C ASP A 639 56.07 19.48 10.10
N GLU A 640 57.24 18.92 9.88
CA GLU A 640 57.40 17.63 9.15
C GLU A 640 56.70 16.46 9.85
N GLN A 641 56.73 16.42 11.20
CA GLN A 641 56.10 15.35 11.96
C GLN A 641 54.56 15.53 11.96
N GLU A 642 54.12 16.75 12.20
CA GLU A 642 52.69 17.08 12.20
C GLU A 642 52.05 16.83 10.82
N ARG A 643 52.78 17.02 9.73
CA ARG A 643 52.32 16.67 8.36
C ARG A 643 52.09 15.19 8.21
N LYS A 644 52.97 14.34 8.75
CA LYS A 644 52.79 12.90 8.77
C LYS A 644 51.53 12.52 9.56
N ASP A 645 51.39 13.10 10.75
CA ASP A 645 50.22 12.87 11.61
C ASP A 645 48.91 13.31 10.91
N LEU A 646 48.92 14.41 10.15
CA LEU A 646 47.78 14.86 9.37
C LEU A 646 47.42 13.87 8.25
N ILE A 647 48.40 13.35 7.49
CA ILE A 647 48.16 12.34 6.45
C ILE A 647 47.59 11.07 7.06
N GLN A 648 48.15 10.62 8.18
CA GLN A 648 47.63 9.45 8.89
C GLN A 648 46.20 9.67 9.39
N ASP A 649 45.86 10.83 9.89
CA ASP A 649 44.51 11.16 10.36
C ASP A 649 43.52 11.26 9.20
N LEU A 650 43.91 11.79 8.03
CA LEU A 650 43.09 11.89 6.84
C LEU A 650 42.74 10.55 6.21
N TYR A 651 43.69 9.61 6.18
CA TYR A 651 43.56 8.39 5.37
C TYR A 651 43.57 7.10 6.24
N GLY A 652 43.73 7.21 7.58
CA GLY A 652 43.76 6.07 8.50
C GLY A 652 45.09 5.37 8.57
N SER A 653 46.05 5.68 7.70
CA SER A 653 47.42 5.20 7.72
C SER A 653 48.36 6.23 7.08
N MET A 654 49.62 6.21 7.46
CA MET A 654 50.64 7.03 6.82
C MET A 654 50.92 6.49 5.39
N ASP A 655 50.72 7.31 4.39
CA ASP A 655 51.04 7.04 2.99
C ASP A 655 52.10 8.04 2.50
N GLU A 656 53.30 7.55 2.33
CA GLU A 656 54.45 8.39 1.95
C GLU A 656 54.29 9.03 0.56
N GLU A 657 53.62 8.37 -0.34
CA GLU A 657 53.33 8.92 -1.67
C GLU A 657 52.33 10.07 -1.61
N VAL A 658 51.25 9.90 -0.85
CA VAL A 658 50.28 10.98 -0.61
C VAL A 658 50.95 12.17 0.10
N LYS A 659 51.79 11.90 1.10
CA LYS A 659 52.55 12.97 1.76
C LYS A 659 53.39 13.73 0.73
N ARG A 660 54.16 13.04 -0.11
CA ARG A 660 54.98 13.65 -1.15
C ARG A 660 54.16 14.50 -2.12
N ILE A 661 52.94 14.05 -2.48
CA ILE A 661 52.04 14.83 -3.30
C ILE A 661 51.64 16.13 -2.60
N PHE A 662 51.30 16.06 -1.32
CA PHE A 662 50.94 17.24 -0.54
C PHE A 662 52.12 18.22 -0.43
N ASP A 663 53.32 17.73 -0.14
CA ASP A 663 54.54 18.56 -0.06
C ASP A 663 54.80 19.27 -1.39
N ASN A 664 54.76 18.54 -2.51
CA ASN A 664 55.04 19.11 -3.83
C ASN A 664 53.99 20.14 -4.29
N LYS A 665 52.75 20.05 -3.82
CA LYS A 665 51.64 20.91 -4.30
C LYS A 665 51.28 22.02 -3.33
N LEU A 666 51.63 21.90 -2.06
CA LEU A 666 51.14 22.85 -1.05
C LEU A 666 52.29 23.59 -0.33
N VAL A 667 53.48 23.04 -0.35
CA VAL A 667 54.66 23.62 0.29
C VAL A 667 55.70 24.02 -0.73
#